data_125b1719df69206dba516a4979fc4859
#
_entry.id   125b1719df69206dba516a4979fc4859
#
_cell.length_a   1.000
_cell.length_b   1.000
_cell.length_c   1.000
_cell.angle_alpha   90.00
_cell.angle_beta   90.00
_cell.angle_gamma   90.00
#
_symmetry.space_group_name_H-M   'P 1'
#
loop_
_entity.id
_entity.type
_entity.pdbx_description
1 polymer ?
#
loop_
_entity_poly.entity_id
_entity_poly.type
_entity_poly.pdbx_seq_one_letter_code
_entity_poly.pdbx_strand_id
1 'polypeptide(L)'
;MKKIVLLLALFATLATYANDKTVSSPDGRLQVTIACNDGRATYSVSYDGTVVLKPSALGLVTNLGDFTRGLTMQDKARQMPINKHYKMRTTKCSDITYKANRLQVDFATEKKIPMSVIFQVSDNDVAFCYQLGRGPKDNPKCAIVEREATAFNLPDGTTTFLCPQITPMTGWERTKPSYEEEYEPDAPMTKASRFGVGYTFPCLFKTNQTPLPSGGAGGGFWLLISETGVTSQYCGARLSDYKAGTGYTVDYPQQGENNGFGSTTASIMLPGFTPWRTITVGTTLAPIVETTVQFDVVDPLYEPSEQYQPGRYTWSWLVWQDDATNYDDQVKLIDVASEMGFEYCLVDGLWDTQIGYDRIEELAAYAKTKNVKLMLWYNSNGSENDAPQGPRGVMNNSIKRKQDMAWMKRIGVKAIKVDFFGGDKQETMRLYEDILSDANDYGIQCIFHGCTMPRGWERMYPNYVASEAALASENVFFTDYHARKEGFEMAMHPFSRNAVGSFDWGGMMMNRYMSRDNKSRHQRFTGDIFELATAITNQTSVNCVAMYPNNLQDLPQFELDFLRQVPTTWDETRYIDGYPTRYAVIARKATNGKWYVGGINGTDQPMTLTLSLPMLAGKTATYYVDEADKKALKAQQKALKKDPKAKAPYWPTPVKKTLKVDQNGKARVTLQPMGGLVIVE
;
A
#
# COMPACT_ATOMS: atom_id res chain seq x y z
N MET A 1 15.11 51.57 -38.67
CA MET A 1 15.32 51.47 -37.24
C MET A 1 14.74 50.13 -36.76
N LYS A 2 15.63 49.15 -36.62
CA LYS A 2 15.24 47.76 -36.15
C LYS A 2 15.26 47.77 -34.63
N LYS A 3 14.12 47.49 -33.99
CA LYS A 3 14.04 47.27 -32.55
C LYS A 3 14.45 45.83 -32.26
N ILE A 4 15.58 45.66 -31.60
CA ILE A 4 16.03 44.41 -31.03
C ILE A 4 15.28 44.25 -29.68
N VAL A 5 14.41 43.25 -29.59
CA VAL A 5 13.79 42.83 -28.33
C VAL A 5 14.75 41.83 -27.70
N LEU A 6 15.38 42.20 -26.59
CA LEU A 6 16.23 41.34 -25.80
C LEU A 6 15.34 40.50 -24.87
N LEU A 7 15.22 39.23 -25.19
CA LEU A 7 14.54 38.25 -24.31
C LEU A 7 15.52 37.90 -23.19
N LEU A 8 15.32 38.45 -21.99
CA LEU A 8 15.99 37.99 -20.79
C LEU A 8 15.34 36.67 -20.33
N ALA A 9 15.98 35.56 -20.68
CA ALA A 9 15.69 34.28 -20.05
C ALA A 9 16.25 34.31 -18.62
N LEU A 10 15.35 34.35 -17.63
CA LEU A 10 15.70 34.21 -16.22
C LEU A 10 16.06 32.74 -15.99
N PHE A 11 17.33 32.37 -16.16
CA PHE A 11 17.87 31.15 -15.63
C PHE A 11 17.97 31.31 -14.11
N ALA A 12 17.11 30.66 -13.36
CA ALA A 12 17.35 30.42 -11.93
C ALA A 12 18.54 29.44 -11.83
N THR A 13 19.75 29.97 -11.86
CA THR A 13 20.96 29.21 -11.55
C THR A 13 20.90 28.80 -10.09
N LEU A 14 20.65 27.54 -9.82
CA LEU A 14 21.09 26.93 -8.55
C LEU A 14 22.59 27.16 -8.48
N ALA A 15 23.04 27.95 -7.51
CA ALA A 15 24.45 28.14 -7.24
C ALA A 15 25.02 26.77 -6.80
N THR A 16 25.67 26.06 -7.72
CA THR A 16 26.47 24.87 -7.38
C THR A 16 27.75 25.36 -6.72
N TYR A 17 27.92 25.03 -5.46
CA TYR A 17 29.19 25.21 -4.76
C TYR A 17 30.21 24.19 -5.32
N ALA A 18 31.49 24.54 -5.34
CA ALA A 18 32.57 23.80 -5.99
C ALA A 18 32.72 22.31 -5.56
N ASN A 19 31.98 21.83 -4.53
CA ASN A 19 32.06 20.47 -3.98
C ASN A 19 30.76 19.69 -4.06
N ASP A 20 29.64 20.21 -4.62
CA ASP A 20 28.38 19.49 -4.69
C ASP A 20 28.53 18.21 -5.54
N LYS A 21 27.81 17.16 -5.13
CA LYS A 21 27.75 15.87 -5.85
C LYS A 21 26.36 15.67 -6.43
N THR A 22 26.29 15.31 -7.72
CA THR A 22 25.04 15.17 -8.45
C THR A 22 24.93 13.83 -9.11
N VAL A 23 23.73 13.26 -9.11
CA VAL A 23 23.35 12.08 -9.88
C VAL A 23 22.03 12.33 -10.58
N SER A 24 21.94 11.92 -11.85
CA SER A 24 20.72 12.00 -12.65
C SER A 24 20.18 10.60 -12.96
N SER A 25 18.88 10.52 -13.23
CA SER A 25 18.23 9.34 -13.79
C SER A 25 18.86 8.93 -15.14
N PRO A 26 18.64 7.69 -15.61
CA PRO A 26 19.11 7.25 -16.94
C PRO A 26 18.59 8.13 -18.08
N ASP A 27 17.35 8.63 -18.01
CA ASP A 27 16.77 9.56 -19.00
C ASP A 27 17.19 11.03 -18.78
N GLY A 28 17.89 11.34 -17.69
CA GLY A 28 18.42 12.67 -17.36
C GLY A 28 17.42 13.65 -16.76
N ARG A 29 16.14 13.32 -16.63
CA ARG A 29 15.09 14.24 -16.15
C ARG A 29 15.10 14.44 -14.64
N LEU A 30 15.23 13.35 -13.88
CA LEU A 30 15.27 13.39 -12.43
C LEU A 30 16.72 13.54 -11.95
N GLN A 31 16.98 14.52 -11.11
CA GLN A 31 18.32 14.80 -10.60
C GLN A 31 18.33 15.03 -9.10
N VAL A 32 19.32 14.44 -8.42
CA VAL A 32 19.59 14.65 -7.01
C VAL A 32 20.93 15.36 -6.85
N THR A 33 20.95 16.44 -6.07
CA THR A 33 22.16 17.18 -5.70
C THR A 33 22.39 17.06 -4.20
N ILE A 34 23.60 16.66 -3.81
CA ILE A 34 24.05 16.52 -2.42
C ILE A 34 25.09 17.61 -2.12
N ALA A 35 24.86 18.36 -1.07
CA ALA A 35 25.75 19.42 -0.58
C ALA A 35 26.15 19.19 0.88
N CYS A 36 27.26 19.76 1.31
CA CYS A 36 27.66 19.80 2.71
C CYS A 36 28.20 21.18 3.04
N ASN A 37 27.34 22.03 3.61
CA ASN A 37 27.67 23.41 3.96
C ASN A 37 27.74 23.52 5.47
N ASP A 38 28.80 24.16 6.00
CA ASP A 38 29.02 24.32 7.42
C ASP A 38 28.90 23.03 8.24
N GLY A 39 29.38 21.93 7.64
CA GLY A 39 29.33 20.61 8.26
C GLY A 39 27.93 19.97 8.31
N ARG A 40 26.97 20.44 7.54
CA ARG A 40 25.61 19.92 7.45
C ARG A 40 25.35 19.36 6.06
N ALA A 41 25.06 18.07 5.99
CA ALA A 41 24.70 17.40 4.74
C ALA A 41 23.24 17.69 4.38
N THR A 42 22.99 18.04 3.12
CA THR A 42 21.65 18.25 2.55
C THR A 42 21.55 17.60 1.16
N TYR A 43 20.33 17.37 0.73
CA TYR A 43 20.02 16.95 -0.63
C TYR A 43 18.84 17.74 -1.19
N SER A 44 18.78 17.86 -2.50
CA SER A 44 17.63 18.44 -3.21
C SER A 44 17.31 17.58 -4.43
N VAL A 45 16.06 17.66 -4.89
CA VAL A 45 15.59 16.90 -6.06
C VAL A 45 14.98 17.86 -7.05
N SER A 46 15.38 17.74 -8.33
CA SER A 46 14.76 18.45 -9.46
C SER A 46 14.29 17.48 -10.54
N TYR A 47 13.24 17.86 -11.24
CA TYR A 47 12.68 17.13 -12.38
C TYR A 47 12.55 18.07 -13.56
N ASP A 48 13.18 17.75 -14.69
CA ASP A 48 13.33 18.65 -15.86
C ASP A 48 13.77 20.08 -15.45
N GLY A 49 14.75 20.16 -14.53
CA GLY A 49 15.27 21.43 -14.02
C GLY A 49 14.39 22.17 -13.01
N THR A 50 13.16 21.70 -12.75
CA THR A 50 12.28 22.26 -11.72
C THR A 50 12.55 21.60 -10.37
N VAL A 51 12.81 22.40 -9.32
CA VAL A 51 13.04 21.89 -7.97
C VAL A 51 11.72 21.36 -7.39
N VAL A 52 11.61 20.04 -7.18
CA VAL A 52 10.44 19.36 -6.59
C VAL A 52 10.64 19.07 -5.11
N LEU A 53 11.90 19.06 -4.65
CA LEU A 53 12.26 19.02 -3.22
C LEU A 53 13.38 20.02 -2.98
N LYS A 54 13.13 21.01 -2.14
CA LYS A 54 14.11 22.04 -1.74
C LYS A 54 15.23 21.40 -0.90
N PRO A 55 16.39 22.09 -0.68
CA PRO A 55 17.44 21.56 0.18
C PRO A 55 16.87 21.04 1.50
N SER A 56 17.09 19.77 1.76
CA SER A 56 16.51 18.96 2.84
C SER A 56 17.64 18.30 3.62
N ALA A 57 17.53 18.25 4.93
CA ALA A 57 18.58 17.71 5.79
C ALA A 57 18.79 16.22 5.59
N LEU A 58 20.04 15.78 5.77
CA LEU A 58 20.47 14.39 5.89
C LEU A 58 21.20 14.20 7.22
N GLY A 59 21.14 12.98 7.77
CA GLY A 59 21.96 12.59 8.91
C GLY A 59 21.24 11.73 9.93
N LEU A 60 22.05 11.17 10.82
CA LEU A 60 21.63 10.29 11.91
C LEU A 60 22.21 10.80 13.24
N VAL A 61 21.50 10.56 14.33
CA VAL A 61 22.05 10.65 15.70
C VAL A 61 22.14 9.23 16.24
N THR A 62 23.33 8.87 16.70
CA THR A 62 23.63 7.50 17.16
C THR A 62 24.47 7.55 18.43
N ASN A 63 24.56 6.41 19.13
CA ASN A 63 25.51 6.23 20.24
C ASN A 63 27.00 6.41 19.82
N LEU A 64 27.31 6.37 18.50
CA LEU A 64 28.66 6.58 17.98
C LEU A 64 28.98 8.06 17.79
N GLY A 65 27.96 8.89 17.55
CA GLY A 65 28.11 10.32 17.32
C GLY A 65 26.91 10.94 16.61
N ASP A 66 26.98 12.26 16.49
CA ASP A 66 25.99 13.09 15.78
C ASP A 66 26.47 13.31 14.33
N PHE A 67 25.75 12.71 13.38
CA PHE A 67 25.99 12.85 11.94
C PHE A 67 25.08 13.90 11.28
N THR A 68 24.54 14.84 12.06
CA THR A 68 23.73 15.97 11.55
C THR A 68 24.51 17.26 11.42
N ARG A 69 25.75 17.31 11.96
CA ARG A 69 26.62 18.48 12.00
C ARG A 69 28.09 18.09 12.15
N GLY A 70 29.00 19.06 11.90
CA GLY A 70 30.44 18.81 11.99
C GLY A 70 30.94 17.75 11.01
N LEU A 71 30.23 17.57 9.91
CA LEU A 71 30.58 16.58 8.89
C LEU A 71 31.59 17.14 7.89
N THR A 72 32.52 16.30 7.46
CA THR A 72 33.37 16.53 6.29
C THR A 72 32.93 15.58 5.18
N MET A 73 32.47 16.13 4.06
CA MET A 73 32.19 15.37 2.84
C MET A 73 33.49 15.07 2.11
N GLN A 74 33.66 13.82 1.68
CA GLN A 74 34.85 13.40 0.92
C GLN A 74 34.78 13.91 -0.53
N ASP A 75 35.93 14.27 -1.10
CA ASP A 75 35.98 14.82 -2.47
C ASP A 75 35.58 13.80 -3.54
N LYS A 76 35.89 12.53 -3.33
CA LYS A 76 35.57 11.46 -4.29
C LYS A 76 34.24 10.83 -3.93
N ALA A 77 33.27 10.94 -4.86
CA ALA A 77 32.04 10.16 -4.84
C ALA A 77 32.18 8.93 -5.74
N ARG A 78 31.44 7.86 -5.41
CA ARG A 78 31.38 6.63 -6.22
C ARG A 78 30.09 6.59 -6.99
N GLN A 79 30.18 6.63 -8.32
CA GLN A 79 29.01 6.57 -9.19
C GLN A 79 29.09 5.36 -10.11
N MET A 80 27.95 4.67 -10.31
CA MET A 80 27.84 3.52 -11.20
C MET A 80 26.41 3.33 -11.69
N PRO A 81 26.21 2.86 -12.93
CA PRO A 81 24.89 2.47 -13.41
C PRO A 81 24.43 1.17 -12.75
N ILE A 82 23.12 1.03 -12.58
CA ILE A 82 22.45 -0.20 -12.16
C ILE A 82 21.58 -0.67 -13.31
N ASN A 83 21.63 -1.96 -13.59
CA ASN A 83 20.71 -2.64 -14.48
C ASN A 83 20.42 -4.02 -13.89
N LYS A 84 19.25 -4.16 -13.26
CA LYS A 84 18.77 -5.41 -12.65
C LYS A 84 17.55 -5.90 -13.42
N HIS A 85 17.49 -7.21 -13.64
CA HIS A 85 16.29 -7.87 -14.15
C HIS A 85 15.85 -8.94 -13.16
N TYR A 86 14.57 -8.96 -12.81
CA TYR A 86 14.01 -9.93 -11.89
C TYR A 86 12.52 -10.16 -12.12
N LYS A 87 12.01 -11.26 -11.60
CA LYS A 87 10.59 -11.63 -11.72
C LYS A 87 9.91 -11.67 -10.36
N MET A 88 8.66 -11.22 -10.34
CA MET A 88 7.76 -11.31 -9.20
C MET A 88 6.42 -11.85 -9.68
N ARG A 89 5.82 -12.78 -8.93
CA ARG A 89 4.57 -13.43 -9.37
C ARG A 89 3.32 -12.92 -8.66
N THR A 90 3.49 -12.13 -7.61
CA THR A 90 2.44 -11.83 -6.61
C THR A 90 2.10 -10.36 -6.51
N THR A 91 2.72 -9.50 -7.33
CA THR A 91 2.54 -8.05 -7.29
C THR A 91 1.88 -7.50 -8.55
N LYS A 92 1.90 -6.19 -8.68
CA LYS A 92 1.30 -5.43 -9.80
C LYS A 92 1.97 -5.63 -11.16
N CYS A 93 3.14 -6.27 -11.23
CA CYS A 93 3.82 -6.64 -12.46
C CYS A 93 4.75 -7.84 -12.21
N SER A 94 4.96 -8.67 -13.24
CA SER A 94 5.67 -9.95 -13.10
C SER A 94 7.11 -9.93 -13.61
N ASP A 95 7.46 -9.03 -14.52
CA ASP A 95 8.77 -8.95 -15.17
C ASP A 95 9.30 -7.53 -15.09
N ILE A 96 10.35 -7.31 -14.29
CA ILE A 96 10.85 -5.99 -13.94
C ILE A 96 12.28 -5.82 -14.40
N THR A 97 12.52 -4.73 -15.16
CA THR A 97 13.85 -4.27 -15.51
C THR A 97 14.11 -2.93 -14.83
N TYR A 98 14.86 -2.97 -13.74
CA TYR A 98 15.25 -1.77 -13.00
C TYR A 98 16.54 -1.17 -13.54
N LYS A 99 16.45 0.07 -14.03
CA LYS A 99 17.57 0.88 -14.48
C LYS A 99 17.68 2.13 -13.62
N ALA A 100 18.86 2.37 -13.06
CA ALA A 100 19.13 3.52 -12.20
C ALA A 100 20.60 3.92 -12.27
N ASN A 101 20.91 5.12 -11.82
CA ASN A 101 22.28 5.52 -11.52
C ASN A 101 22.46 5.59 -10.01
N ARG A 102 23.49 4.92 -9.50
CA ARG A 102 23.87 4.92 -8.09
C ARG A 102 24.94 5.96 -7.84
N LEU A 103 24.77 6.73 -6.76
CA LEU A 103 25.78 7.63 -6.21
C LEU A 103 25.99 7.30 -4.73
N GLN A 104 27.23 7.12 -4.32
CA GLN A 104 27.61 7.02 -2.91
C GLN A 104 28.52 8.21 -2.54
N VAL A 105 28.13 8.94 -1.51
CA VAL A 105 28.87 10.05 -0.95
C VAL A 105 29.28 9.71 0.47
N ASP A 106 30.57 9.81 0.74
CA ASP A 106 31.15 9.45 2.04
C ASP A 106 31.35 10.68 2.90
N PHE A 107 30.98 10.60 4.17
CA PHE A 107 31.13 11.61 5.20
C PHE A 107 31.92 11.08 6.38
N ALA A 108 32.53 11.97 7.13
CA ALA A 108 33.15 11.64 8.41
C ALA A 108 32.83 12.75 9.44
N THR A 109 32.62 12.33 10.68
CA THR A 109 32.57 13.26 11.83
C THR A 109 33.97 13.77 12.16
N GLU A 110 34.09 14.81 13.03
CA GLU A 110 35.36 15.26 13.55
C GLU A 110 36.18 14.14 14.21
N LYS A 111 35.51 13.18 14.84
CA LYS A 111 36.12 11.97 15.43
C LYS A 111 36.48 10.88 14.43
N LYS A 112 36.42 11.18 13.13
CA LYS A 112 36.70 10.23 12.03
C LYS A 112 35.78 9.01 11.97
N ILE A 113 34.55 9.12 12.46
CA ILE A 113 33.56 8.05 12.34
C ILE A 113 32.90 8.19 10.97
N PRO A 114 32.93 7.12 10.13
CA PRO A 114 32.44 7.19 8.76
C PRO A 114 30.93 6.97 8.68
N MET A 115 30.29 7.72 7.79
CA MET A 115 28.91 7.48 7.30
C MET A 115 28.90 7.70 5.80
N SER A 116 28.20 6.86 5.05
CA SER A 116 27.93 7.09 3.63
C SER A 116 26.42 7.30 3.43
N VAL A 117 26.07 8.12 2.45
CA VAL A 117 24.71 8.19 1.92
C VAL A 117 24.73 7.62 0.51
N ILE A 118 23.84 6.69 0.24
CA ILE A 118 23.77 5.97 -1.03
C ILE A 118 22.44 6.32 -1.69
N PHE A 119 22.49 6.92 -2.86
CA PHE A 119 21.34 7.21 -3.71
C PHE A 119 21.28 6.24 -4.89
N GLN A 120 20.07 5.85 -5.27
CA GLN A 120 19.75 5.20 -6.54
C GLN A 120 18.65 6.02 -7.20
N VAL A 121 18.86 6.50 -8.41
CA VAL A 121 17.96 7.38 -9.13
C VAL A 121 17.56 6.71 -10.44
N SER A 122 16.30 6.29 -10.54
CA SER A 122 15.65 5.80 -11.76
C SER A 122 14.88 6.93 -12.44
N ASP A 123 14.19 6.66 -13.55
CA ASP A 123 13.56 7.72 -14.35
C ASP A 123 12.48 8.53 -13.59
N ASN A 124 11.85 7.91 -12.59
CA ASN A 124 10.83 8.57 -11.76
C ASN A 124 11.05 8.42 -10.25
N ASP A 125 12.09 7.67 -9.81
CA ASP A 125 12.26 7.37 -8.41
C ASP A 125 13.65 7.75 -7.88
N VAL A 126 13.66 8.25 -6.66
CA VAL A 126 14.85 8.42 -5.84
C VAL A 126 14.73 7.48 -4.64
N ALA A 127 15.67 6.56 -4.49
CA ALA A 127 15.81 5.77 -3.27
C ALA A 127 17.15 6.09 -2.61
N PHE A 128 17.20 6.23 -1.29
CA PHE A 128 18.44 6.43 -0.58
C PHE A 128 18.43 5.80 0.82
N CYS A 129 19.62 5.43 1.27
CA CYS A 129 19.85 4.89 2.60
C CYS A 129 21.20 5.37 3.16
N TYR A 130 21.37 5.20 4.46
CA TYR A 130 22.64 5.43 5.13
C TYR A 130 23.38 4.11 5.33
N GLN A 131 24.70 4.16 5.17
CA GLN A 131 25.61 3.12 5.60
C GLN A 131 26.47 3.66 6.72
N LEU A 132 26.40 3.04 7.89
CA LEU A 132 27.31 3.33 9.01
C LEU A 132 28.50 2.37 8.94
N GLY A 133 29.72 2.92 8.93
CA GLY A 133 30.94 2.17 8.94
C GLY A 133 31.48 1.95 10.37
N ARG A 134 32.51 1.12 10.46
CA ARG A 134 33.25 0.96 11.72
C ARG A 134 34.10 2.21 11.97
N GLY A 135 33.98 2.76 13.15
CA GLY A 135 34.84 3.82 13.63
C GLY A 135 36.25 3.33 13.98
N PRO A 136 37.10 4.16 14.63
CA PRO A 136 38.39 3.77 15.17
C PRO A 136 38.32 2.49 16.01
N LYS A 137 39.48 1.83 16.20
CA LYS A 137 39.61 0.47 16.77
C LYS A 137 38.84 0.25 18.08
N ASP A 138 38.72 1.28 18.92
CA ASP A 138 38.11 1.22 20.24
C ASP A 138 36.60 1.56 20.25
N ASN A 139 36.03 1.88 19.09
CA ASN A 139 34.61 2.16 18.98
C ASN A 139 33.75 0.89 19.03
N PRO A 140 32.48 0.98 19.48
CA PRO A 140 31.52 -0.10 19.42
C PRO A 140 31.40 -0.68 18.00
N LYS A 141 31.07 -1.97 17.91
CA LYS A 141 30.87 -2.69 16.65
C LYS A 141 29.38 -2.76 16.25
N CYS A 142 28.55 -2.05 16.98
CA CYS A 142 27.13 -1.87 16.71
C CYS A 142 26.75 -0.41 16.92
N ALA A 143 25.75 0.06 16.20
CA ALA A 143 25.16 1.37 16.35
C ALA A 143 23.74 1.26 16.90
N ILE A 144 23.42 2.13 17.87
CA ILE A 144 22.05 2.45 18.23
C ILE A 144 21.70 3.75 17.50
N VAL A 145 20.75 3.68 16.58
CA VAL A 145 20.25 4.85 15.87
C VAL A 145 19.10 5.43 16.66
N GLU A 146 19.35 6.58 17.29
CA GLU A 146 18.42 7.24 18.21
C GLU A 146 17.41 8.10 17.44
N ARG A 147 17.85 8.70 16.33
CA ARG A 147 17.05 9.61 15.53
C ARG A 147 17.62 9.74 14.11
N GLU A 148 16.74 9.90 13.16
CA GLU A 148 17.05 10.26 11.78
C GLU A 148 16.68 11.73 11.52
N ALA A 149 17.58 12.51 10.95
CA ALA A 149 17.37 13.91 10.63
C ALA A 149 16.93 14.13 9.18
N THR A 150 16.73 13.05 8.42
CA THR A 150 16.23 13.12 7.04
C THR A 150 14.97 13.97 6.98
N ALA A 151 15.00 15.00 6.15
CA ALA A 151 13.90 15.92 5.94
C ALA A 151 13.38 15.89 4.50
N PHE A 152 12.14 16.35 4.33
CA PHE A 152 11.47 16.52 3.05
C PHE A 152 10.89 17.93 2.99
N ASN A 153 11.68 18.88 2.48
CA ASN A 153 11.32 20.29 2.38
C ASN A 153 10.66 20.58 1.03
N LEU A 154 9.35 20.39 0.99
CA LEU A 154 8.55 20.56 -0.21
C LEU A 154 8.36 22.04 -0.59
N PRO A 155 8.10 22.37 -1.87
CA PRO A 155 7.77 23.72 -2.30
C PRO A 155 6.53 24.28 -1.60
N ASP A 156 6.52 25.60 -1.40
CA ASP A 156 5.39 26.29 -0.77
C ASP A 156 4.11 26.11 -1.59
N GLY A 157 2.98 26.02 -0.93
CA GLY A 157 1.69 25.78 -1.56
C GLY A 157 1.44 24.31 -2.00
N THR A 158 2.30 23.38 -1.60
CA THR A 158 2.07 21.95 -1.76
C THR A 158 0.82 21.52 -0.99
N THR A 159 -0.04 20.71 -1.63
CA THR A 159 -1.18 20.03 -1.00
C THR A 159 -0.84 18.58 -0.68
N THR A 160 -1.56 18.00 0.26
CA THR A 160 -1.26 16.69 0.85
C THR A 160 -2.46 15.75 0.78
N PHE A 161 -2.17 14.45 0.76
CA PHE A 161 -3.12 13.34 0.81
C PHE A 161 -2.55 12.34 1.81
N LEU A 162 -2.72 12.61 3.10
CA LEU A 162 -2.00 11.93 4.17
C LEU A 162 -2.94 11.19 5.11
N CYS A 163 -2.49 10.03 5.59
CA CYS A 163 -3.13 9.27 6.65
C CYS A 163 -2.48 9.66 7.99
N PRO A 164 -3.22 10.17 8.98
CA PRO A 164 -2.65 10.58 10.25
C PRO A 164 -2.18 9.36 11.06
N GLN A 165 -1.01 9.48 11.69
CA GLN A 165 -0.58 8.51 12.69
C GLN A 165 -1.43 8.68 13.95
N ILE A 166 -1.93 7.59 14.51
CA ILE A 166 -2.72 7.60 15.73
C ILE A 166 -1.87 7.38 16.98
N THR A 167 -2.35 7.86 18.12
CA THR A 167 -1.76 7.57 19.44
C THR A 167 -1.84 6.07 19.73
N PRO A 168 -0.73 5.45 20.19
CA PRO A 168 -0.70 4.02 20.44
C PRO A 168 -1.58 3.59 21.61
N MET A 169 -1.95 2.32 21.61
CA MET A 169 -2.79 1.66 22.62
C MET A 169 -4.14 2.36 22.82
N THR A 170 -4.71 2.81 21.70
CA THR A 170 -6.06 3.39 21.60
C THR A 170 -6.90 2.57 20.64
N GLY A 171 -8.14 3.03 20.39
CA GLY A 171 -9.09 2.35 19.53
C GLY A 171 -9.72 1.13 20.20
N TRP A 172 -10.37 0.29 19.38
CA TRP A 172 -10.98 -0.94 19.86
C TRP A 172 -9.93 -1.86 20.46
N GLU A 173 -10.16 -2.34 21.69
CA GLU A 173 -9.30 -3.28 22.41
C GLU A 173 -7.80 -2.96 22.35
N ARG A 174 -7.47 -1.66 22.29
CA ARG A 174 -6.09 -1.15 22.30
C ARG A 174 -5.21 -1.70 21.17
N THR A 175 -5.79 -1.94 19.99
CA THR A 175 -5.07 -2.53 18.84
C THR A 175 -4.32 -1.53 17.97
N LYS A 176 -4.46 -0.22 18.22
CA LYS A 176 -3.76 0.81 17.44
C LYS A 176 -2.30 1.02 17.91
N PRO A 177 -1.37 1.44 17.01
CA PRO A 177 -1.59 1.84 15.62
C PRO A 177 -1.62 0.67 14.64
N SER A 178 -2.48 0.77 13.63
CA SER A 178 -2.63 -0.21 12.57
C SER A 178 -2.75 0.43 11.17
N TYR A 179 -2.46 1.72 11.05
CA TYR A 179 -2.57 2.56 9.83
C TYR A 179 -4.00 2.70 9.27
N GLU A 180 -5.01 2.25 9.99
CA GLU A 180 -6.42 2.28 9.62
C GLU A 180 -7.09 3.58 10.09
N GLU A 181 -6.65 4.71 9.51
CA GLU A 181 -7.24 6.02 9.74
C GLU A 181 -7.69 6.64 8.41
N GLU A 182 -8.67 7.55 8.48
CA GLU A 182 -9.14 8.26 7.29
C GLU A 182 -8.08 9.20 6.73
N TYR A 183 -7.84 9.11 5.43
CA TYR A 183 -6.98 10.04 4.72
C TYR A 183 -7.54 11.47 4.72
N GLU A 184 -6.66 12.46 4.82
CA GLU A 184 -6.96 13.88 4.71
C GLU A 184 -6.50 14.39 3.33
N PRO A 185 -7.41 14.48 2.33
CA PRO A 185 -7.05 14.88 0.97
C PRO A 185 -7.07 16.39 0.80
N ASP A 186 -6.34 16.87 -0.22
CA ASP A 186 -6.28 18.28 -0.66
C ASP A 186 -6.00 19.26 0.49
N ALA A 187 -5.34 18.82 1.55
CA ALA A 187 -5.02 19.66 2.70
C ALA A 187 -3.74 20.48 2.45
N PRO A 188 -3.61 21.71 2.99
CA PRO A 188 -2.36 22.44 2.92
C PRO A 188 -1.29 21.73 3.75
N MET A 189 -0.05 21.67 3.26
CA MET A 189 1.05 21.00 3.95
C MET A 189 1.34 21.53 5.35
N THR A 190 0.87 22.73 5.66
CA THR A 190 1.03 23.36 6.99
C THR A 190 -0.03 22.90 8.00
N LYS A 191 -1.02 22.09 7.58
CA LYS A 191 -2.02 21.52 8.48
C LYS A 191 -1.32 20.54 9.43
N ALA A 192 -1.58 20.67 10.73
CA ALA A 192 -1.13 19.68 11.71
C ALA A 192 -1.92 18.37 11.57
N SER A 193 -1.27 17.24 11.83
CA SER A 193 -1.93 15.94 11.86
C SER A 193 -3.01 15.88 12.95
N ARG A 194 -4.06 15.08 12.69
CA ARG A 194 -5.23 14.95 13.57
C ARG A 194 -4.87 14.65 15.04
N PHE A 195 -3.83 13.84 15.26
CA PHE A 195 -3.44 13.38 16.59
C PHE A 195 -2.13 14.04 17.08
N GLY A 196 -1.53 14.96 16.31
CA GLY A 196 -0.32 15.69 16.67
C GLY A 196 0.96 14.85 16.71
N VAL A 197 0.96 13.69 16.07
CA VAL A 197 2.10 12.75 16.05
C VAL A 197 2.55 12.39 14.62
N GLY A 198 2.17 13.21 13.64
CA GLY A 198 2.58 13.06 12.24
C GLY A 198 1.69 12.10 11.44
N TYR A 199 2.29 11.48 10.42
CA TYR A 199 1.58 10.74 9.38
C TYR A 199 2.25 9.40 9.10
N THR A 200 1.44 8.38 8.80
CA THR A 200 1.93 7.08 8.36
C THR A 200 2.46 7.14 6.93
N PHE A 201 3.48 6.35 6.59
CA PHE A 201 3.83 6.11 5.20
C PHE A 201 2.79 5.17 4.54
N PRO A 202 2.59 5.26 3.19
CA PRO A 202 3.16 6.23 2.27
C PRO A 202 2.44 7.60 2.31
N CYS A 203 3.17 8.65 2.00
CA CYS A 203 2.69 10.02 2.02
C CYS A 203 2.66 10.60 0.60
N LEU A 204 1.47 10.97 0.11
CA LEU A 204 1.28 11.53 -1.23
C LEU A 204 1.12 13.05 -1.16
N PHE A 205 1.82 13.74 -2.07
CA PHE A 205 1.86 15.20 -2.17
C PHE A 205 1.62 15.65 -3.60
N LYS A 206 1.05 16.85 -3.74
CA LYS A 206 0.92 17.53 -5.03
C LYS A 206 1.45 18.95 -4.91
N THR A 207 2.54 19.26 -5.64
CA THR A 207 3.08 20.61 -5.68
C THR A 207 2.23 21.52 -6.57
N ASN A 208 2.35 22.83 -6.40
CA ASN A 208 1.68 23.82 -7.25
C ASN A 208 2.62 24.38 -8.35
N GLN A 209 3.85 23.85 -8.46
CA GLN A 209 4.82 24.31 -9.45
C GLN A 209 4.42 23.88 -10.86
N THR A 210 4.52 24.78 -11.83
CA THR A 210 4.28 24.44 -13.23
C THR A 210 5.54 23.77 -13.80
N PRO A 211 5.45 22.55 -14.37
CA PRO A 211 6.56 21.96 -15.10
C PRO A 211 7.06 22.88 -16.19
N LEU A 212 8.39 22.99 -16.39
CA LEU A 212 8.99 23.74 -17.49
C LEU A 212 8.56 23.17 -18.85
N PRO A 213 8.71 23.89 -19.98
CA PRO A 213 7.83 23.93 -21.16
C PRO A 213 7.62 22.66 -21.97
N SER A 214 7.82 21.50 -21.45
CA SER A 214 7.40 20.23 -22.10
C SER A 214 5.88 19.97 -22.09
N GLY A 215 5.07 20.97 -21.69
CA GLY A 215 3.70 21.12 -22.16
C GLY A 215 2.65 20.18 -21.61
N GLY A 216 2.61 19.93 -20.35
CA GLY A 216 1.40 19.39 -19.68
C GLY A 216 0.49 20.53 -19.23
N ALA A 217 -0.75 20.57 -19.67
CA ALA A 217 -1.74 21.55 -19.22
C ALA A 217 -2.02 21.38 -17.73
N GLY A 218 -1.53 22.33 -16.92
CA GLY A 218 -2.01 22.61 -15.58
C GLY A 218 -1.67 21.62 -14.50
N GLY A 219 -0.59 21.85 -13.73
CA GLY A 219 -0.76 21.56 -12.40
C GLY A 219 0.15 20.75 -11.54
N GLY A 220 1.42 21.08 -11.45
CA GLY A 220 2.28 20.61 -10.39
C GLY A 220 2.83 19.20 -10.59
N PHE A 221 3.63 18.76 -9.61
CA PHE A 221 4.18 17.41 -9.56
C PHE A 221 3.51 16.61 -8.47
N TRP A 222 3.31 15.34 -8.71
CA TRP A 222 2.95 14.35 -7.70
C TRP A 222 4.22 13.74 -7.12
N LEU A 223 4.28 13.66 -5.80
CA LEU A 223 5.37 12.99 -5.09
C LEU A 223 4.79 11.98 -4.11
N LEU A 224 5.29 10.75 -4.15
CA LEU A 224 4.98 9.71 -3.15
C LEU A 224 6.25 9.47 -2.33
N ILE A 225 6.19 9.76 -1.04
CA ILE A 225 7.29 9.54 -0.10
C ILE A 225 6.97 8.33 0.76
N SER A 226 7.93 7.40 0.86
CA SER A 226 7.76 6.16 1.61
C SER A 226 9.11 5.59 2.07
N GLU A 227 9.08 4.36 2.60
CA GLU A 227 10.27 3.58 2.96
C GLU A 227 10.14 2.14 2.50
N THR A 228 11.27 1.46 2.35
CA THR A 228 11.31 0.03 2.02
C THR A 228 12.57 -0.64 2.57
N GLY A 229 12.58 -1.98 2.62
CA GLY A 229 13.73 -2.74 3.12
C GLY A 229 13.85 -2.76 4.64
N VAL A 230 12.73 -2.61 5.38
CA VAL A 230 12.73 -2.77 6.83
C VAL A 230 12.68 -4.25 7.17
N THR A 231 13.64 -4.69 7.98
CA THR A 231 13.79 -6.06 8.48
C THR A 231 13.80 -6.06 10.02
N SER A 232 14.02 -7.23 10.60
CA SER A 232 14.26 -7.39 12.05
C SER A 232 15.43 -6.55 12.59
N GLN A 233 16.28 -6.03 11.70
CA GLN A 233 17.47 -5.25 12.06
C GLN A 233 17.18 -3.73 12.19
N TYR A 234 15.93 -3.30 12.00
CA TYR A 234 15.55 -1.89 12.11
C TYR A 234 14.09 -1.74 12.56
N CYS A 235 13.69 -0.52 12.89
CA CYS A 235 12.29 -0.17 13.14
C CYS A 235 11.64 0.40 11.87
N GLY A 236 10.32 0.36 11.77
CA GLY A 236 9.57 1.17 10.82
C GLY A 236 9.64 2.65 11.21
N ALA A 237 9.30 3.52 10.26
CA ALA A 237 9.27 4.95 10.47
C ALA A 237 7.96 5.56 9.96
N ARG A 238 7.72 6.80 10.35
CA ARG A 238 6.62 7.64 9.91
C ARG A 238 7.12 9.04 9.55
N LEU A 239 6.23 9.88 9.03
CA LEU A 239 6.53 11.28 8.75
C LEU A 239 6.07 12.15 9.92
N SER A 240 6.91 13.13 10.35
CA SER A 240 6.54 14.11 11.36
C SER A 240 5.43 15.05 10.89
N ASP A 241 4.92 15.90 11.75
CA ASP A 241 4.22 17.11 11.35
C ASP A 241 5.18 18.08 10.62
N TYR A 242 4.61 18.91 9.74
CA TYR A 242 5.35 19.94 9.03
C TYR A 242 5.93 21.00 10.00
N LYS A 243 7.18 21.38 9.76
CA LYS A 243 7.85 22.48 10.46
C LYS A 243 8.40 23.50 9.46
N ALA A 244 8.03 24.76 9.64
CA ALA A 244 8.53 25.84 8.77
C ALA A 244 10.06 25.87 8.74
N GLY A 245 10.65 26.01 7.56
CA GLY A 245 12.10 26.02 7.35
C GLY A 245 12.77 24.64 7.35
N THR A 246 12.10 23.57 7.81
CA THR A 246 12.64 22.19 7.80
C THR A 246 11.84 21.30 6.86
N GLY A 247 10.53 21.49 6.76
CA GLY A 247 9.60 20.58 6.11
C GLY A 247 9.14 19.47 7.04
N TYR A 248 8.85 18.30 6.47
CA TYR A 248 8.59 17.06 7.20
C TYR A 248 9.91 16.35 7.51
N THR A 249 9.96 15.59 8.60
CA THR A 249 11.12 14.76 8.96
C THR A 249 10.71 13.32 9.21
N VAL A 250 11.66 12.41 9.10
CA VAL A 250 11.45 11.02 9.52
C VAL A 250 11.37 10.97 11.05
N ASP A 251 10.29 10.34 11.55
CA ASP A 251 10.11 10.06 12.97
C ASP A 251 10.07 8.53 13.20
N TYR A 252 10.59 8.13 14.37
CA TYR A 252 10.60 6.74 14.81
C TYR A 252 9.35 6.37 15.62
N PRO A 253 9.18 5.07 15.96
CA PRO A 253 8.02 4.59 16.71
C PRO A 253 7.76 5.38 18.00
N GLN A 254 6.50 5.45 18.39
CA GLN A 254 6.09 6.10 19.63
C GLN A 254 6.39 5.19 20.84
N GLN A 255 6.74 5.78 21.98
CA GLN A 255 7.08 5.02 23.19
C GLN A 255 5.97 4.05 23.64
N GLY A 256 4.70 4.44 23.46
CA GLY A 256 3.54 3.63 23.87
C GLY A 256 3.21 2.44 22.95
N GLU A 257 3.78 2.35 21.75
CA GLU A 257 3.54 1.19 20.88
C GLU A 257 3.90 -0.13 21.59
N ASN A 258 3.24 -1.22 21.24
CA ASN A 258 3.38 -2.53 21.92
C ASN A 258 3.21 -2.44 23.44
N ASN A 259 2.21 -1.69 23.91
CA ASN A 259 1.98 -1.49 25.35
C ASN A 259 3.24 -0.98 26.10
N GLY A 260 4.08 -0.21 25.42
CA GLY A 260 5.35 0.31 25.97
C GLY A 260 6.52 -0.68 25.88
N PHE A 261 6.31 -1.91 25.47
CA PHE A 261 7.36 -2.91 25.33
C PHE A 261 8.25 -2.63 24.11
N GLY A 262 9.56 -2.81 24.27
CA GLY A 262 10.56 -2.60 23.21
C GLY A 262 11.05 -1.15 23.09
N SER A 263 12.08 -0.97 22.26
CA SER A 263 12.76 0.30 22.06
C SER A 263 12.12 1.11 20.93
N THR A 264 12.15 2.44 21.05
CA THR A 264 11.83 3.39 19.97
C THR A 264 13.03 3.66 19.05
N THR A 265 14.19 3.09 19.35
CA THR A 265 15.42 3.21 18.56
C THR A 265 15.69 1.94 17.78
N ALA A 266 16.59 2.02 16.79
CA ALA A 266 17.02 0.85 16.05
C ALA A 266 18.48 0.50 16.37
N SER A 267 18.81 -0.81 16.38
CA SER A 267 20.19 -1.27 16.57
C SER A 267 20.66 -2.06 15.36
N ILE A 268 21.85 -1.69 14.84
CA ILE A 268 22.45 -2.33 13.66
C ILE A 268 23.89 -2.75 13.94
N MET A 269 24.29 -3.89 13.41
CA MET A 269 25.68 -4.34 13.41
C MET A 269 26.51 -3.56 12.38
N LEU A 270 27.73 -3.19 12.71
CA LEU A 270 28.60 -2.41 11.83
C LEU A 270 29.62 -3.28 11.04
N PRO A 271 29.83 -3.00 9.75
CA PRO A 271 29.12 -1.98 8.95
C PRO A 271 27.69 -2.42 8.64
N GLY A 272 26.75 -1.47 8.66
CA GLY A 272 25.33 -1.78 8.43
C GLY A 272 24.59 -0.64 7.74
N PHE A 273 23.37 -0.92 7.32
CA PHE A 273 22.55 -0.03 6.52
C PHE A 273 21.25 0.29 7.26
N THR A 274 20.72 1.50 7.03
CA THR A 274 19.33 1.81 7.35
C THR A 274 18.41 1.29 6.25
N PRO A 275 17.09 1.21 6.48
CA PRO A 275 16.11 1.05 5.39
C PRO A 275 16.25 2.17 4.34
N TRP A 276 15.70 1.91 3.15
CA TRP A 276 15.65 2.87 2.07
C TRP A 276 14.50 3.87 2.28
N ARG A 277 14.77 5.16 2.08
CA ARG A 277 13.75 6.19 1.89
C ARG A 277 13.50 6.34 0.41
N THR A 278 12.24 6.44 -0.02
CA THR A 278 11.86 6.50 -1.42
C THR A 278 11.04 7.74 -1.72
N ILE A 279 11.27 8.33 -2.90
CA ILE A 279 10.52 9.47 -3.43
C ILE A 279 10.21 9.14 -4.90
N THR A 280 8.95 8.90 -5.21
CA THR A 280 8.49 8.76 -6.60
C THR A 280 7.98 10.11 -7.10
N VAL A 281 8.38 10.54 -8.28
CA VAL A 281 8.04 11.85 -8.85
C VAL A 281 7.37 11.68 -10.22
N GLY A 282 6.28 12.40 -10.45
CA GLY A 282 5.61 12.41 -11.74
C GLY A 282 4.86 13.70 -12.02
N THR A 283 4.72 14.07 -13.29
CA THR A 283 3.82 15.13 -13.74
C THR A 283 2.35 14.65 -13.81
N THR A 284 2.15 13.34 -13.72
CA THR A 284 0.87 12.65 -13.60
C THR A 284 0.93 11.62 -12.49
N LEU A 285 -0.18 10.96 -12.18
CA LEU A 285 -0.24 9.86 -11.21
C LEU A 285 0.28 8.52 -11.78
N ALA A 286 0.60 8.43 -13.07
CA ALA A 286 1.10 7.18 -13.66
C ALA A 286 2.38 6.67 -12.96
N PRO A 287 3.44 7.46 -12.76
CA PRO A 287 4.60 7.00 -12.01
C PRO A 287 4.28 6.53 -10.59
N ILE A 288 3.30 7.16 -9.92
CA ILE A 288 2.89 6.78 -8.56
C ILE A 288 2.26 5.38 -8.54
N VAL A 289 1.33 5.11 -9.46
CA VAL A 289 0.64 3.81 -9.56
C VAL A 289 1.57 2.70 -10.06
N GLU A 290 2.45 3.04 -11.01
CA GLU A 290 3.25 2.05 -11.74
C GLU A 290 4.61 1.77 -11.11
N THR A 291 5.11 2.60 -10.16
CA THR A 291 6.43 2.44 -9.56
C THR A 291 6.66 1.05 -8.98
N THR A 292 7.88 0.55 -9.11
CA THR A 292 8.37 -0.68 -8.52
C THR A 292 9.52 -0.45 -7.52
N VAL A 293 9.81 0.82 -7.20
CA VAL A 293 10.97 1.20 -6.37
C VAL A 293 11.02 0.47 -5.02
N GLN A 294 9.86 0.12 -4.47
CA GLN A 294 9.77 -0.63 -3.20
C GLN A 294 10.42 -2.02 -3.31
N PHE A 295 10.44 -2.59 -4.50
CA PHE A 295 11.01 -3.90 -4.79
C PHE A 295 12.41 -3.81 -5.42
N ASP A 296 12.70 -2.75 -6.17
CA ASP A 296 13.91 -2.59 -6.98
C ASP A 296 15.20 -2.54 -6.13
N VAL A 297 15.11 -1.94 -4.95
CA VAL A 297 16.24 -1.65 -4.06
C VAL A 297 16.42 -2.67 -2.94
N VAL A 298 15.60 -3.71 -2.91
CA VAL A 298 15.70 -4.83 -1.97
C VAL A 298 15.96 -6.14 -2.71
N ASP A 299 16.39 -7.17 -2.00
CA ASP A 299 16.63 -8.51 -2.54
C ASP A 299 15.90 -9.56 -1.68
N PRO A 300 15.59 -10.75 -2.23
CA PRO A 300 15.03 -11.85 -1.44
C PRO A 300 15.95 -12.23 -0.27
N LEU A 301 15.36 -12.46 0.90
CA LEU A 301 16.12 -12.86 2.08
C LEU A 301 16.28 -14.38 2.19
N TYR A 302 15.36 -15.13 1.59
CA TYR A 302 15.40 -16.58 1.49
C TYR A 302 14.61 -17.08 0.29
N GLU A 303 14.84 -18.35 -0.08
CA GLU A 303 14.12 -19.02 -1.15
C GLU A 303 12.75 -19.53 -0.66
N PRO A 304 11.74 -19.58 -1.53
CA PRO A 304 10.46 -20.18 -1.18
C PRO A 304 10.61 -21.69 -0.96
N SER A 305 10.05 -22.22 0.11
CA SER A 305 10.08 -23.66 0.42
C SER A 305 9.17 -24.49 -0.49
N GLU A 306 8.14 -23.85 -1.07
CA GLU A 306 7.26 -24.46 -2.07
C GLU A 306 6.74 -23.37 -3.04
N GLN A 307 6.07 -23.80 -4.10
CA GLN A 307 5.39 -22.87 -5.00
C GLN A 307 4.09 -22.37 -4.35
N TYR A 308 4.12 -21.18 -3.78
CA TYR A 308 2.95 -20.54 -3.19
C TYR A 308 1.91 -20.24 -4.26
N GLN A 309 0.66 -20.57 -3.96
CA GLN A 309 -0.44 -20.45 -4.90
C GLN A 309 -1.24 -19.17 -4.67
N PRO A 310 -1.36 -18.29 -5.67
CA PRO A 310 -2.33 -17.20 -5.63
C PRO A 310 -3.75 -17.71 -5.73
N GLY A 311 -4.75 -16.91 -5.36
CA GLY A 311 -6.14 -17.34 -5.46
C GLY A 311 -7.14 -16.38 -4.83
N ARG A 312 -8.35 -16.88 -4.65
CA ARG A 312 -9.48 -16.18 -4.05
C ARG A 312 -9.93 -16.93 -2.81
N TYR A 313 -10.47 -16.20 -1.86
CA TYR A 313 -10.96 -16.82 -0.63
C TYR A 313 -12.32 -16.28 -0.20
N THR A 314 -13.11 -17.13 0.46
CA THR A 314 -14.31 -16.74 1.19
C THR A 314 -13.95 -16.42 2.63
N TRP A 315 -14.66 -15.47 3.24
CA TRP A 315 -14.44 -15.05 4.61
C TRP A 315 -15.77 -14.71 5.29
N SER A 316 -16.11 -15.44 6.35
CA SER A 316 -17.38 -15.28 7.04
C SER A 316 -17.52 -13.97 7.81
N TRP A 317 -16.42 -13.51 8.40
CA TRP A 317 -16.44 -12.47 9.41
C TRP A 317 -16.92 -11.11 8.89
N LEU A 318 -16.64 -10.73 7.65
CA LEU A 318 -16.98 -9.40 7.11
C LEU A 318 -18.45 -9.00 7.33
N VAL A 319 -19.39 -9.94 7.25
CA VAL A 319 -20.82 -9.66 7.47
C VAL A 319 -21.42 -10.49 8.59
N TRP A 320 -20.93 -11.71 8.81
CA TRP A 320 -21.50 -12.61 9.81
C TRP A 320 -20.83 -12.51 11.18
N GLN A 321 -19.68 -11.84 11.28
CA GLN A 321 -18.91 -11.55 12.48
C GLN A 321 -18.51 -12.81 13.29
N ASP A 322 -18.07 -12.63 14.53
CA ASP A 322 -17.52 -13.67 15.40
C ASP A 322 -18.45 -14.89 15.58
N ASP A 323 -19.76 -14.68 15.57
CA ASP A 323 -20.76 -15.75 15.68
C ASP A 323 -20.68 -16.78 14.53
N ALA A 324 -20.09 -16.41 13.41
CA ALA A 324 -19.91 -17.28 12.26
C ALA A 324 -18.65 -18.15 12.34
N THR A 325 -17.80 -17.94 13.34
CA THR A 325 -16.64 -18.81 13.57
C THR A 325 -17.11 -20.10 14.26
N ASN A 326 -17.99 -20.82 13.60
CA ASN A 326 -18.50 -22.13 14.02
C ASN A 326 -18.40 -23.13 12.87
N TYR A 327 -18.37 -24.41 13.17
CA TYR A 327 -18.15 -25.47 12.19
C TYR A 327 -19.16 -25.43 11.02
N ASP A 328 -20.46 -25.31 11.32
CA ASP A 328 -21.53 -25.41 10.32
C ASP A 328 -21.54 -24.22 9.35
N ASP A 329 -21.23 -23.01 9.84
CA ASP A 329 -21.11 -21.84 8.97
C ASP A 329 -19.84 -21.91 8.12
N GLN A 330 -18.72 -22.43 8.65
CA GLN A 330 -17.51 -22.63 7.84
C GLN A 330 -17.70 -23.67 6.73
N VAL A 331 -18.46 -24.75 6.98
CA VAL A 331 -18.86 -25.71 5.93
C VAL A 331 -19.60 -25.00 4.80
N LYS A 332 -20.54 -24.09 5.10
CA LYS A 332 -21.26 -23.32 4.08
C LYS A 332 -20.33 -22.44 3.25
N LEU A 333 -19.34 -21.80 3.88
CA LEU A 333 -18.36 -20.94 3.18
C LEU A 333 -17.39 -21.76 2.32
N ILE A 334 -17.01 -22.96 2.74
CA ILE A 334 -16.23 -23.90 1.95
C ILE A 334 -17.04 -24.34 0.73
N ASP A 335 -18.35 -24.62 0.88
CA ASP A 335 -19.23 -24.98 -0.24
C ASP A 335 -19.37 -23.82 -1.25
N VAL A 336 -19.52 -22.57 -0.78
CA VAL A 336 -19.50 -21.38 -1.65
C VAL A 336 -18.17 -21.28 -2.40
N ALA A 337 -17.04 -21.41 -1.70
CA ALA A 337 -15.72 -21.36 -2.32
C ALA A 337 -15.57 -22.44 -3.40
N SER A 338 -16.01 -23.69 -3.11
CA SER A 338 -16.00 -24.81 -4.05
C SER A 338 -16.85 -24.56 -5.29
N GLU A 339 -18.10 -24.08 -5.11
CA GLU A 339 -19.02 -23.79 -6.22
C GLU A 339 -18.51 -22.65 -7.11
N MET A 340 -17.85 -21.67 -6.50
CA MET A 340 -17.23 -20.54 -7.21
C MET A 340 -15.85 -20.86 -7.78
N GLY A 341 -15.27 -22.02 -7.48
CA GLY A 341 -13.91 -22.38 -7.90
C GLY A 341 -12.84 -21.51 -7.21
N PHE A 342 -13.10 -21.05 -5.99
CA PHE A 342 -12.11 -20.32 -5.20
C PHE A 342 -11.15 -21.28 -4.51
N GLU A 343 -9.93 -20.85 -4.35
CA GLU A 343 -8.83 -21.67 -3.87
C GLU A 343 -8.83 -21.85 -2.35
N TYR A 344 -9.42 -20.89 -1.59
CA TYR A 344 -9.30 -20.84 -0.15
C TYR A 344 -10.61 -20.49 0.57
N CYS A 345 -10.65 -20.83 1.87
CA CYS A 345 -11.65 -20.36 2.83
C CYS A 345 -10.92 -19.95 4.11
N LEU A 346 -11.13 -18.73 4.58
CA LEU A 346 -10.57 -18.21 5.84
C LEU A 346 -11.50 -18.50 7.01
N VAL A 347 -11.01 -19.21 7.99
CA VAL A 347 -11.61 -19.39 9.31
C VAL A 347 -11.02 -18.34 10.24
N ASP A 348 -11.85 -17.39 10.67
CA ASP A 348 -11.43 -16.19 11.41
C ASP A 348 -11.21 -16.43 12.91
N GLY A 349 -10.87 -15.40 13.66
CA GLY A 349 -10.57 -15.44 15.10
C GLY A 349 -11.62 -16.18 15.92
N LEU A 350 -11.23 -16.65 17.12
CA LEU A 350 -12.01 -17.50 18.03
C LEU A 350 -12.20 -18.96 17.56
N TRP A 351 -11.60 -19.37 16.45
CA TRP A 351 -11.74 -20.77 16.01
C TRP A 351 -11.18 -21.77 17.02
N ASP A 352 -10.18 -21.40 17.82
CA ASP A 352 -9.57 -22.22 18.87
C ASP A 352 -10.54 -22.55 20.00
N THR A 353 -11.47 -21.66 20.30
CA THR A 353 -12.46 -21.81 21.38
C THR A 353 -13.85 -22.23 20.90
N GLN A 354 -14.27 -21.76 19.71
CA GLN A 354 -15.61 -22.04 19.18
C GLN A 354 -15.67 -23.30 18.31
N ILE A 355 -14.57 -23.69 17.67
CA ILE A 355 -14.48 -24.90 16.85
C ILE A 355 -13.54 -25.92 17.51
N GLY A 356 -12.34 -25.51 17.89
CA GLY A 356 -11.29 -26.36 18.47
C GLY A 356 -10.45 -27.09 17.43
N TYR A 357 -9.24 -27.47 17.82
CA TYR A 357 -8.24 -28.08 16.93
C TYR A 357 -8.73 -29.36 16.23
N ASP A 358 -9.36 -30.27 16.97
CA ASP A 358 -9.86 -31.54 16.40
C ASP A 358 -10.90 -31.28 15.30
N ARG A 359 -11.83 -30.35 15.53
CA ARG A 359 -12.86 -30.00 14.55
C ARG A 359 -12.29 -29.21 13.36
N ILE A 360 -11.22 -28.47 13.55
CA ILE A 360 -10.49 -27.84 12.42
C ILE A 360 -9.83 -28.92 11.55
N GLU A 361 -9.32 -30.02 12.12
CA GLU A 361 -8.82 -31.15 11.32
C GLU A 361 -9.93 -31.78 10.47
N GLU A 362 -11.12 -31.99 11.04
CA GLU A 362 -12.30 -32.47 10.28
C GLU A 362 -12.68 -31.48 9.16
N LEU A 363 -12.69 -30.18 9.48
CA LEU A 363 -13.01 -29.12 8.53
C LEU A 363 -11.98 -29.07 7.38
N ALA A 364 -10.69 -29.23 7.67
CA ALA A 364 -9.64 -29.30 6.68
C ALA A 364 -9.77 -30.52 5.76
N ALA A 365 -10.12 -31.67 6.36
CA ALA A 365 -10.42 -32.88 5.59
C ALA A 365 -11.64 -32.68 4.68
N TYR A 366 -12.70 -32.03 5.16
CA TYR A 366 -13.87 -31.66 4.36
C TYR A 366 -13.50 -30.72 3.21
N ALA A 367 -12.80 -29.63 3.50
CA ALA A 367 -12.37 -28.65 2.52
C ALA A 367 -11.54 -29.30 1.39
N LYS A 368 -10.68 -30.26 1.74
CA LYS A 368 -9.91 -31.03 0.77
C LYS A 368 -10.81 -31.82 -0.19
N THR A 369 -11.95 -32.39 0.28
CA THR A 369 -12.91 -33.08 -0.61
C THR A 369 -13.59 -32.13 -1.59
N LYS A 370 -13.62 -30.84 -1.26
CA LYS A 370 -14.20 -29.76 -2.06
C LYS A 370 -13.16 -29.02 -2.92
N ASN A 371 -11.91 -29.47 -2.91
CA ASN A 371 -10.77 -28.79 -3.57
C ASN A 371 -10.53 -27.35 -3.08
N VAL A 372 -10.82 -27.09 -1.81
CA VAL A 372 -10.60 -25.81 -1.11
C VAL A 372 -9.54 -26.02 -0.05
N LYS A 373 -8.66 -25.03 0.15
CA LYS A 373 -7.64 -25.01 1.21
C LYS A 373 -8.10 -24.11 2.32
N LEU A 374 -7.80 -24.45 3.56
CA LEU A 374 -8.08 -23.56 4.69
C LEU A 374 -6.97 -22.52 4.85
N MET A 375 -7.40 -21.36 5.30
CA MET A 375 -6.60 -20.31 5.94
C MET A 375 -7.08 -20.16 7.38
N LEU A 376 -6.16 -19.92 8.33
CA LEU A 376 -6.50 -19.76 9.75
C LEU A 376 -6.05 -18.39 10.26
N TRP A 377 -6.87 -17.78 11.09
CA TRP A 377 -6.57 -16.51 11.73
C TRP A 377 -5.81 -16.73 13.06
N TYR A 378 -4.88 -15.81 13.38
CA TYR A 378 -4.13 -15.76 14.63
C TYR A 378 -3.97 -14.32 15.13
N ASN A 379 -4.02 -14.11 16.44
CA ASN A 379 -3.51 -12.90 17.07
C ASN A 379 -1.97 -12.93 17.03
N SER A 380 -1.34 -11.80 16.67
CA SER A 380 0.12 -11.73 16.50
C SER A 380 0.87 -12.01 17.79
N ASN A 381 0.38 -11.49 18.90
CA ASN A 381 1.05 -11.60 20.19
C ASN A 381 0.14 -11.98 21.36
N GLY A 382 -0.99 -11.28 21.53
CA GLY A 382 -1.92 -11.53 22.62
C GLY A 382 -1.50 -10.94 23.97
N SER A 383 -0.37 -10.26 24.05
CA SER A 383 0.09 -9.56 25.26
C SER A 383 0.07 -8.03 25.11
N GLU A 384 0.17 -7.53 23.90
CA GLU A 384 0.22 -6.09 23.61
C GLU A 384 -1.12 -5.50 23.12
N ASN A 385 -2.19 -6.28 23.11
CA ASN A 385 -3.56 -5.84 22.85
C ASN A 385 -4.57 -6.56 23.75
N ASP A 386 -5.77 -6.02 23.86
CA ASP A 386 -6.85 -6.58 24.66
C ASP A 386 -7.91 -7.32 23.84
N ALA A 387 -7.69 -7.49 22.52
CA ALA A 387 -8.63 -8.19 21.63
C ALA A 387 -8.95 -9.58 22.15
N PRO A 388 -10.23 -9.96 22.30
CA PRO A 388 -10.61 -11.28 22.84
C PRO A 388 -10.34 -12.42 21.87
N GLN A 389 -10.17 -12.12 20.55
CA GLN A 389 -10.00 -13.13 19.52
C GLN A 389 -8.68 -13.92 19.72
N GLY A 390 -8.81 -15.25 19.73
CA GLY A 390 -7.73 -16.22 19.73
C GLY A 390 -7.60 -16.95 18.38
N PRO A 391 -6.51 -17.73 18.20
CA PRO A 391 -5.48 -18.10 19.18
C PRO A 391 -4.57 -16.94 19.59
N ARG A 392 -4.38 -16.77 20.90
CA ARG A 392 -3.50 -15.75 21.50
C ARG A 392 -2.24 -16.40 22.08
N GLY A 393 -1.12 -15.67 22.07
CA GLY A 393 0.13 -16.14 22.66
C GLY A 393 0.74 -17.36 21.94
N VAL A 394 0.44 -17.52 20.66
CA VAL A 394 0.98 -18.54 19.76
C VAL A 394 2.03 -17.94 18.83
N MET A 395 1.66 -16.94 18.02
CA MET A 395 2.55 -16.39 16.98
C MET A 395 3.77 -15.68 17.56
N ASN A 396 3.69 -15.05 18.71
CA ASN A 396 4.84 -14.44 19.42
C ASN A 396 5.70 -15.45 20.20
N ASN A 397 5.28 -16.71 20.32
CA ASN A 397 6.03 -17.76 21.00
C ASN A 397 6.61 -18.74 19.97
N SER A 398 7.91 -18.70 19.77
CA SER A 398 8.58 -19.49 18.72
C SER A 398 8.34 -21.01 18.83
N ILE A 399 8.17 -21.56 20.03
CA ILE A 399 7.91 -22.99 20.24
C ILE A 399 6.47 -23.32 19.82
N LYS A 400 5.49 -22.58 20.36
CA LYS A 400 4.07 -22.80 20.04
C LYS A 400 3.79 -22.53 18.57
N ARG A 401 4.35 -21.45 18.02
CA ARG A 401 4.21 -21.08 16.61
C ARG A 401 4.66 -22.24 15.70
N LYS A 402 5.83 -22.82 15.96
CA LYS A 402 6.34 -23.96 15.18
C LYS A 402 5.52 -25.24 15.39
N GLN A 403 5.00 -25.46 16.58
CA GLN A 403 4.08 -26.58 16.85
C GLN A 403 2.80 -26.46 16.02
N ASP A 404 2.18 -25.27 16.04
CA ASP A 404 0.97 -25.00 15.27
C ASP A 404 1.24 -25.05 13.76
N MET A 405 2.35 -24.49 13.28
CA MET A 405 2.72 -24.54 11.85
C MET A 405 3.00 -25.97 11.39
N ALA A 406 3.61 -26.81 12.22
CA ALA A 406 3.78 -28.24 11.93
C ALA A 406 2.43 -28.97 11.87
N TRP A 407 1.50 -28.65 12.78
CA TRP A 407 0.14 -29.15 12.75
C TRP A 407 -0.60 -28.69 11.50
N MET A 408 -0.58 -27.40 11.17
CA MET A 408 -1.19 -26.84 9.96
C MET A 408 -0.68 -27.53 8.68
N LYS A 409 0.64 -27.71 8.58
CA LYS A 409 1.25 -28.45 7.47
C LYS A 409 0.71 -29.87 7.34
N ARG A 410 0.58 -30.58 8.46
CA ARG A 410 0.06 -31.96 8.52
C ARG A 410 -1.39 -32.05 8.01
N ILE A 411 -2.25 -31.10 8.40
CA ILE A 411 -3.66 -31.11 8.00
C ILE A 411 -3.94 -30.40 6.67
N GLY A 412 -2.93 -29.75 6.08
CA GLY A 412 -3.01 -29.14 4.75
C GLY A 412 -3.49 -27.69 4.71
N VAL A 413 -3.44 -26.95 5.83
CA VAL A 413 -3.61 -25.49 5.85
C VAL A 413 -2.48 -24.84 5.07
N LYS A 414 -2.78 -23.82 4.25
CA LYS A 414 -1.82 -23.22 3.30
C LYS A 414 -1.56 -21.74 3.50
N ALA A 415 -2.34 -21.07 4.32
CA ALA A 415 -2.12 -19.67 4.63
C ALA A 415 -2.59 -19.33 6.06
N ILE A 416 -2.06 -18.27 6.62
CA ILE A 416 -2.52 -17.67 7.86
C ILE A 416 -2.80 -16.18 7.66
N LYS A 417 -3.83 -15.67 8.35
CA LYS A 417 -4.06 -14.26 8.60
C LYS A 417 -3.60 -13.98 10.03
N VAL A 418 -2.66 -13.07 10.21
CA VAL A 418 -2.15 -12.68 11.53
C VAL A 418 -2.46 -11.22 11.80
N ASP A 419 -3.03 -10.92 12.96
CA ASP A 419 -3.66 -9.64 13.26
C ASP A 419 -3.11 -8.97 14.52
N PHE A 420 -3.25 -7.62 14.64
CA PHE A 420 -3.02 -6.79 15.82
C PHE A 420 -1.55 -6.65 16.24
N PHE A 421 -0.70 -6.16 15.35
CA PHE A 421 0.76 -6.06 15.59
C PHE A 421 1.19 -4.87 16.47
N GLY A 422 0.39 -3.84 16.63
CA GLY A 422 0.61 -2.79 17.64
C GLY A 422 1.73 -1.79 17.35
N GLY A 423 2.21 -1.63 16.12
CA GLY A 423 3.13 -0.55 15.75
C GLY A 423 4.37 -0.95 14.94
N ASP A 424 5.39 -0.07 14.99
CA ASP A 424 6.57 -0.09 14.11
C ASP A 424 7.90 -0.32 14.83
N LYS A 425 7.90 -0.64 16.14
CA LYS A 425 9.14 -0.91 16.88
C LYS A 425 9.95 -2.03 16.26
N GLN A 426 11.26 -2.06 16.48
CA GLN A 426 12.14 -3.11 15.96
C GLN A 426 11.71 -4.51 16.43
N GLU A 427 11.17 -4.63 17.63
CA GLU A 427 10.60 -5.87 18.16
C GLU A 427 9.41 -6.34 17.34
N THR A 428 8.55 -5.42 16.88
CA THR A 428 7.42 -5.75 15.97
C THR A 428 7.94 -6.19 14.61
N MET A 429 8.95 -5.52 14.06
CA MET A 429 9.57 -5.94 12.79
C MET A 429 10.21 -7.32 12.91
N ARG A 430 10.79 -7.65 14.07
CA ARG A 430 11.31 -8.98 14.36
C ARG A 430 10.20 -10.02 14.39
N LEU A 431 9.05 -9.69 15.00
CA LEU A 431 7.91 -10.60 15.04
C LEU A 431 7.37 -10.91 13.64
N TYR A 432 7.25 -9.91 12.75
CA TYR A 432 6.89 -10.13 11.34
C TYR A 432 7.87 -11.10 10.66
N GLU A 433 9.19 -10.84 10.78
CA GLU A 433 10.22 -11.67 10.14
C GLU A 433 10.25 -13.10 10.71
N ASP A 434 10.09 -13.25 12.02
CA ASP A 434 10.02 -14.55 12.69
C ASP A 434 8.82 -15.37 12.18
N ILE A 435 7.63 -14.75 12.09
CA ILE A 435 6.43 -15.42 11.57
C ILE A 435 6.62 -15.82 10.11
N LEU A 436 7.11 -14.90 9.26
CA LEU A 436 7.32 -15.14 7.85
C LEU A 436 8.34 -16.25 7.61
N SER A 437 9.48 -16.20 8.31
CA SER A 437 10.55 -17.20 8.19
C SER A 437 10.07 -18.59 8.62
N ASP A 438 9.46 -18.68 9.81
CA ASP A 438 8.93 -19.95 10.29
C ASP A 438 7.81 -20.49 9.38
N ALA A 439 6.88 -19.62 8.92
CA ALA A 439 5.82 -20.01 8.00
C ALA A 439 6.37 -20.55 6.67
N ASN A 440 7.44 -19.96 6.15
CA ASN A 440 8.11 -20.46 4.95
C ASN A 440 8.64 -21.89 5.15
N ASP A 441 9.24 -22.22 6.29
CA ASP A 441 9.75 -23.57 6.58
C ASP A 441 8.62 -24.64 6.58
N TYR A 442 7.40 -24.22 6.86
CA TYR A 442 6.23 -25.11 6.85
C TYR A 442 5.36 -25.01 5.58
N GLY A 443 5.71 -24.18 4.61
CA GLY A 443 4.98 -24.02 3.35
C GLY A 443 3.66 -23.25 3.52
N ILE A 444 3.65 -22.21 4.34
CA ILE A 444 2.48 -21.41 4.71
C ILE A 444 2.67 -19.97 4.24
N GLN A 445 1.64 -19.41 3.58
CA GLN A 445 1.57 -18.00 3.18
C GLN A 445 1.03 -17.15 4.34
N CYS A 446 1.42 -15.86 4.37
CA CYS A 446 1.02 -14.93 5.43
C CYS A 446 0.32 -13.70 4.86
N ILE A 447 -0.83 -13.36 5.45
CA ILE A 447 -1.54 -12.09 5.30
C ILE A 447 -1.53 -11.40 6.66
N PHE A 448 -1.29 -10.08 6.69
CA PHE A 448 -1.26 -9.32 7.94
C PHE A 448 -2.36 -8.28 8.00
N HIS A 449 -3.07 -8.23 9.13
CA HIS A 449 -4.07 -7.23 9.47
C HIS A 449 -3.73 -6.54 10.79
N GLY A 450 -4.47 -5.48 11.16
CA GLY A 450 -4.12 -4.70 12.34
C GLY A 450 -2.62 -4.35 12.38
N CYS A 451 -2.07 -3.98 11.24
CA CYS A 451 -0.64 -4.01 10.98
C CYS A 451 -0.13 -2.69 10.40
N THR A 452 1.17 -2.62 10.16
CA THR A 452 1.79 -1.53 9.43
C THR A 452 1.96 -1.89 7.95
N MET A 453 2.30 -0.90 7.08
CA MET A 453 2.44 -1.14 5.64
C MET A 453 3.57 -2.14 5.33
N PRO A 454 3.50 -2.88 4.22
CA PRO A 454 4.62 -3.67 3.72
C PRO A 454 5.74 -2.74 3.20
N ARG A 455 6.97 -3.21 3.32
CA ARG A 455 8.16 -2.45 3.00
C ARG A 455 9.07 -3.21 2.05
N GLY A 456 8.51 -3.58 0.88
CA GLY A 456 9.18 -4.43 -0.11
C GLY A 456 9.11 -5.92 0.24
N TRP A 457 8.25 -6.28 1.18
CA TRP A 457 8.18 -7.64 1.74
C TRP A 457 7.75 -8.69 0.71
N GLU A 458 7.00 -8.30 -0.31
CA GLU A 458 6.63 -9.19 -1.44
C GLU A 458 7.86 -9.77 -2.16
N ARG A 459 8.96 -9.03 -2.17
CA ARG A 459 10.22 -9.50 -2.74
C ARG A 459 11.14 -10.13 -1.71
N MET A 460 11.17 -9.57 -0.50
CA MET A 460 12.06 -10.01 0.57
C MET A 460 11.66 -11.38 1.13
N TYR A 461 10.36 -11.62 1.23
CA TYR A 461 9.77 -12.82 1.85
C TYR A 461 8.80 -13.48 0.86
N PRO A 462 9.18 -14.59 0.21
CA PRO A 462 8.40 -15.16 -0.90
C PRO A 462 7.03 -15.71 -0.49
N ASN A 463 6.79 -15.96 0.79
CA ASN A 463 5.51 -16.38 1.36
C ASN A 463 4.66 -15.24 1.91
N TYR A 464 5.12 -14.00 1.83
CA TYR A 464 4.30 -12.83 2.14
C TYR A 464 3.30 -12.57 1.00
N VAL A 465 2.03 -12.37 1.36
CA VAL A 465 0.94 -12.11 0.42
C VAL A 465 0.55 -10.64 0.39
N ALA A 466 0.10 -10.11 1.51
CA ALA A 466 -0.40 -8.75 1.63
C ALA A 466 -0.50 -8.30 3.08
N SER A 467 -0.68 -7.00 3.24
CA SER A 467 -1.10 -6.38 4.50
C SER A 467 -2.35 -5.54 4.27
N GLU A 468 -3.15 -5.35 5.32
CA GLU A 468 -4.22 -4.35 5.34
C GLU A 468 -3.61 -2.94 5.41
N ALA A 469 -3.24 -2.48 6.59
CA ALA A 469 -2.59 -1.19 6.85
C ALA A 469 -3.27 0.03 6.21
N ALA A 470 -4.60 0.03 6.19
CA ALA A 470 -5.48 1.11 5.73
C ALA A 470 -6.93 0.78 6.11
N LEU A 471 -7.82 1.77 6.09
CA LEU A 471 -9.25 1.48 6.20
C LEU A 471 -9.70 0.61 5.02
N ALA A 472 -10.17 -0.59 5.35
CA ALA A 472 -10.57 -1.62 4.43
C ALA A 472 -12.10 -1.73 4.33
N SER A 473 -12.61 -2.56 3.41
CA SER A 473 -14.05 -2.75 3.20
C SER A 473 -14.78 -3.35 4.41
N GLU A 474 -14.07 -3.99 5.35
CA GLU A 474 -14.66 -4.48 6.60
C GLU A 474 -15.34 -3.36 7.42
N ASN A 475 -14.83 -2.13 7.31
CA ASN A 475 -15.40 -0.97 8.01
C ASN A 475 -16.83 -0.65 7.54
N VAL A 476 -17.23 -1.09 6.35
CA VAL A 476 -18.59 -0.97 5.82
C VAL A 476 -19.60 -1.65 6.75
N PHE A 477 -19.22 -2.76 7.39
CA PHE A 477 -20.10 -3.47 8.31
C PHE A 477 -20.39 -2.69 9.58
N PHE A 478 -19.44 -1.92 10.12
CA PHE A 478 -19.59 -1.33 11.46
C PHE A 478 -20.58 -0.17 11.50
N THR A 479 -20.57 0.73 10.51
CA THR A 479 -21.43 1.91 10.54
C THR A 479 -21.91 2.36 9.16
N ASP A 480 -23.07 3.01 9.11
CA ASP A 480 -23.58 3.72 7.92
C ASP A 480 -22.61 4.81 7.43
N TYR A 481 -21.83 5.41 8.35
CA TYR A 481 -20.81 6.39 8.01
C TYR A 481 -19.70 5.78 7.16
N HIS A 482 -19.10 4.68 7.61
CA HIS A 482 -18.03 3.99 6.86
C HIS A 482 -18.55 3.41 5.54
N ALA A 483 -19.79 2.88 5.53
CA ALA A 483 -20.40 2.41 4.30
C ALA A 483 -20.54 3.53 3.23
N ARG A 484 -20.78 4.79 3.66
CA ARG A 484 -20.78 5.96 2.76
C ARG A 484 -19.40 6.40 2.34
N LYS A 485 -18.37 6.07 3.12
CA LYS A 485 -16.97 6.45 2.88
C LYS A 485 -16.22 5.44 2.03
N GLU A 486 -16.72 4.24 1.84
CA GLU A 486 -16.04 3.18 1.10
C GLU A 486 -15.52 3.64 -0.27
N GLY A 487 -16.37 4.33 -1.06
CA GLY A 487 -15.96 4.83 -2.36
C GLY A 487 -14.80 5.83 -2.29
N PHE A 488 -14.78 6.68 -1.26
CA PHE A 488 -13.71 7.63 -0.99
C PHE A 488 -12.39 6.89 -0.67
N GLU A 489 -12.43 5.92 0.24
CA GLU A 489 -11.23 5.15 0.64
C GLU A 489 -10.70 4.31 -0.52
N MET A 490 -11.56 3.55 -1.21
CA MET A 490 -11.15 2.72 -2.34
C MET A 490 -10.57 3.53 -3.50
N ALA A 491 -11.03 4.78 -3.72
CA ALA A 491 -10.46 5.68 -4.71
C ALA A 491 -9.15 6.36 -4.25
N MET A 492 -8.74 6.21 -3.00
CA MET A 492 -7.44 6.68 -2.48
C MET A 492 -6.33 5.63 -2.62
N HIS A 493 -6.63 4.39 -2.31
CA HIS A 493 -5.63 3.34 -2.14
C HIS A 493 -4.73 3.06 -3.36
N PRO A 494 -5.18 3.11 -4.62
CA PRO A 494 -4.32 2.94 -5.78
C PRO A 494 -3.18 3.97 -5.87
N PHE A 495 -3.34 5.13 -5.25
CA PHE A 495 -2.40 6.25 -5.28
C PHE A 495 -1.55 6.36 -4.00
N SER A 496 -1.81 5.52 -3.00
CA SER A 496 -1.13 5.55 -1.71
C SER A 496 -0.75 4.14 -1.27
N ARG A 497 -1.53 3.52 -0.38
CA ARG A 497 -1.25 2.24 0.26
C ARG A 497 -0.94 1.11 -0.75
N ASN A 498 -1.71 0.96 -1.79
CA ASN A 498 -1.51 -0.09 -2.80
C ASN A 498 -0.43 0.28 -3.83
N ALA A 499 -0.02 1.54 -3.93
CA ALA A 499 1.11 1.96 -4.77
C ALA A 499 2.44 1.36 -4.29
N VAL A 500 2.61 1.18 -2.97
CA VAL A 500 3.85 0.71 -2.34
C VAL A 500 3.88 -0.79 -2.03
N GLY A 501 2.75 -1.49 -2.16
CA GLY A 501 2.73 -2.94 -1.90
C GLY A 501 1.34 -3.54 -1.97
N SER A 502 1.28 -4.87 -1.93
CA SER A 502 0.05 -5.65 -1.98
C SER A 502 -0.88 -5.29 -0.82
N PHE A 503 -2.16 -5.18 -1.11
CA PHE A 503 -3.17 -4.67 -0.21
C PHE A 503 -4.34 -5.65 -0.07
N ASP A 504 -4.53 -6.18 1.14
CA ASP A 504 -5.74 -6.92 1.48
C ASP A 504 -6.80 -5.95 2.00
N TRP A 505 -7.67 -5.50 1.11
CA TRP A 505 -8.68 -4.48 1.41
C TRP A 505 -9.98 -5.03 2.02
N GLY A 506 -9.96 -6.26 2.53
CA GLY A 506 -11.13 -6.94 3.08
C GLY A 506 -12.04 -7.59 2.02
N GLY A 507 -11.89 -7.21 0.75
CA GLY A 507 -12.51 -7.88 -0.38
C GLY A 507 -13.71 -7.18 -1.02
N MET A 508 -14.18 -7.79 -2.10
CA MET A 508 -15.39 -7.37 -2.82
C MET A 508 -16.63 -7.72 -2.00
N MET A 509 -17.33 -6.73 -1.51
CA MET A 509 -18.51 -6.90 -0.64
C MET A 509 -19.76 -7.16 -1.48
N MET A 510 -20.18 -8.42 -1.63
CA MET A 510 -21.29 -8.77 -2.51
C MET A 510 -22.68 -8.67 -1.87
N ASN A 511 -22.77 -8.67 -0.53
CA ASN A 511 -24.05 -8.36 0.14
C ASN A 511 -24.38 -6.88 0.00
N ARG A 512 -25.66 -6.59 -0.25
CA ARG A 512 -26.19 -5.23 -0.26
C ARG A 512 -26.41 -4.67 1.15
N TYR A 513 -26.91 -5.50 2.05
CA TYR A 513 -27.14 -5.16 3.45
C TYR A 513 -26.16 -5.89 4.36
N MET A 514 -25.73 -5.21 5.41
CA MET A 514 -24.75 -5.71 6.36
C MET A 514 -25.37 -6.66 7.38
N SER A 515 -26.03 -7.72 6.89
CA SER A 515 -26.72 -8.73 7.68
C SER A 515 -26.68 -10.10 6.99
N ARG A 516 -26.84 -11.17 7.77
CA ARG A 516 -26.83 -12.55 7.26
C ARG A 516 -27.94 -12.80 6.24
N ASP A 517 -29.09 -12.19 6.39
CA ASP A 517 -30.26 -12.32 5.49
C ASP A 517 -30.20 -11.38 4.28
N ASN A 518 -29.16 -10.53 4.19
CA ASN A 518 -29.00 -9.51 3.16
C ASN A 518 -30.24 -8.57 3.03
N LYS A 519 -30.95 -8.27 4.13
CA LYS A 519 -32.20 -7.52 4.14
C LYS A 519 -32.31 -6.50 5.27
N SER A 520 -31.46 -6.60 6.29
CA SER A 520 -31.52 -5.79 7.50
C SER A 520 -30.22 -5.03 7.77
N ARG A 521 -30.16 -4.19 8.82
CA ARG A 521 -29.09 -3.24 9.12
C ARG A 521 -28.98 -2.15 8.03
N HIS A 522 -27.84 -1.44 8.00
CA HIS A 522 -27.54 -0.48 6.94
C HIS A 522 -27.04 -1.19 5.68
N GLN A 523 -26.99 -0.47 4.59
CA GLN A 523 -26.57 -1.00 3.31
C GLN A 523 -25.16 -0.53 2.94
N ARG A 524 -24.49 -1.26 2.07
CA ARG A 524 -23.40 -0.77 1.24
C ARG A 524 -23.94 0.32 0.30
N PHE A 525 -23.16 1.35 -0.02
CA PHE A 525 -23.53 2.43 -0.93
C PHE A 525 -22.89 2.34 -2.30
N THR A 526 -21.84 1.57 -2.44
CA THR A 526 -21.18 1.25 -3.72
C THR A 526 -22.02 0.31 -4.57
N GLY A 527 -21.92 0.41 -5.89
CA GLY A 527 -22.59 -0.48 -6.84
C GLY A 527 -21.94 -1.85 -6.91
N ASP A 528 -22.63 -2.84 -7.48
CA ASP A 528 -22.07 -4.19 -7.62
C ASP A 528 -20.84 -4.20 -8.55
N ILE A 529 -20.88 -3.43 -9.65
CA ILE A 529 -19.72 -3.34 -10.54
C ILE A 529 -18.58 -2.50 -9.92
N PHE A 530 -18.90 -1.59 -8.99
CA PHE A 530 -17.86 -0.94 -8.19
C PHE A 530 -17.06 -1.98 -7.42
N GLU A 531 -17.74 -2.90 -6.71
CA GLU A 531 -17.09 -3.98 -5.96
C GLU A 531 -16.23 -4.87 -6.86
N LEU A 532 -16.77 -5.31 -8.00
CA LEU A 532 -16.01 -6.11 -8.97
C LEU A 532 -14.77 -5.36 -9.49
N ALA A 533 -14.86 -4.05 -9.69
CA ALA A 533 -13.76 -3.23 -10.17
C ALA A 533 -12.63 -3.10 -9.14
N THR A 534 -12.92 -3.23 -7.83
CA THR A 534 -11.87 -3.18 -6.79
C THR A 534 -10.83 -4.29 -6.95
N ALA A 535 -11.19 -5.45 -7.51
CA ALA A 535 -10.25 -6.52 -7.85
C ALA A 535 -9.18 -6.11 -8.89
N ILE A 536 -9.41 -5.00 -9.60
CA ILE A 536 -8.49 -4.49 -10.63
C ILE A 536 -7.84 -3.19 -10.16
N THR A 537 -8.60 -2.29 -9.52
CA THR A 537 -8.05 -1.03 -9.00
C THR A 537 -7.12 -1.27 -7.82
N ASN A 538 -7.43 -2.24 -6.95
CA ASN A 538 -6.55 -2.74 -5.89
C ASN A 538 -5.81 -4.00 -6.35
N GLN A 539 -4.84 -4.46 -5.56
CA GLN A 539 -4.03 -5.63 -5.92
C GLN A 539 -3.56 -6.38 -4.66
N THR A 540 -3.84 -7.67 -4.65
CA THR A 540 -3.22 -8.72 -3.84
C THR A 540 -3.23 -10.02 -4.63
N SER A 541 -2.30 -10.93 -4.34
CA SER A 541 -2.26 -12.23 -5.02
C SER A 541 -3.22 -13.28 -4.44
N VAL A 542 -3.69 -13.07 -3.20
CA VAL A 542 -4.75 -13.88 -2.58
C VAL A 542 -5.85 -12.91 -2.17
N ASN A 543 -6.96 -12.95 -2.91
CA ASN A 543 -7.98 -11.91 -2.88
C ASN A 543 -9.26 -12.40 -2.20
N CYS A 544 -9.77 -11.62 -1.24
CA CYS A 544 -11.06 -11.87 -0.62
C CYS A 544 -12.21 -11.60 -1.59
N VAL A 545 -13.16 -12.52 -1.61
CA VAL A 545 -14.49 -12.31 -2.18
C VAL A 545 -15.52 -12.50 -1.08
N ALA A 546 -16.06 -11.42 -0.57
CA ALA A 546 -17.03 -11.44 0.53
C ALA A 546 -18.40 -11.89 0.02
N MET A 547 -18.48 -13.18 -0.29
CA MET A 547 -19.67 -13.89 -0.76
C MET A 547 -20.20 -14.86 0.28
N TYR A 548 -21.52 -14.98 0.30
CA TYR A 548 -22.28 -15.82 1.21
C TYR A 548 -23.25 -16.71 0.41
N PRO A 549 -23.83 -17.77 0.99
CA PRO A 549 -24.72 -18.69 0.26
C PRO A 549 -25.88 -18.01 -0.49
N ASN A 550 -26.41 -16.89 0.05
CA ASN A 550 -27.45 -16.12 -0.61
C ASN A 550 -26.99 -15.49 -1.93
N ASN A 551 -25.73 -15.09 -2.03
CA ASN A 551 -25.20 -14.40 -3.23
C ASN A 551 -25.20 -15.30 -4.47
N LEU A 552 -25.14 -16.62 -4.31
CA LEU A 552 -25.27 -17.56 -5.43
C LEU A 552 -26.63 -17.46 -6.14
N GLN A 553 -27.65 -16.94 -5.45
CA GLN A 553 -29.00 -16.75 -5.98
C GLN A 553 -29.34 -15.25 -6.19
N ASP A 554 -28.80 -14.37 -5.37
CA ASP A 554 -29.11 -12.94 -5.39
C ASP A 554 -28.41 -12.21 -6.54
N LEU A 555 -27.19 -12.66 -6.93
CA LEU A 555 -26.39 -11.97 -7.94
C LEU A 555 -26.73 -12.42 -9.36
N PRO A 556 -26.68 -11.49 -10.34
CA PRO A 556 -26.77 -11.85 -11.74
C PRO A 556 -25.68 -12.84 -12.17
N GLN A 557 -26.01 -13.79 -13.06
CA GLN A 557 -25.08 -14.83 -13.50
C GLN A 557 -23.76 -14.26 -14.04
N PHE A 558 -23.78 -13.13 -14.73
CA PHE A 558 -22.57 -12.55 -15.30
C PHE A 558 -21.58 -12.01 -14.24
N GLU A 559 -22.05 -11.64 -13.04
CA GLU A 559 -21.19 -11.27 -11.91
C GLU A 559 -20.54 -12.52 -11.31
N LEU A 560 -21.31 -13.59 -11.11
CA LEU A 560 -20.78 -14.87 -10.67
C LEU A 560 -19.71 -15.38 -11.64
N ASP A 561 -19.97 -15.29 -12.95
CA ASP A 561 -19.02 -15.69 -13.99
C ASP A 561 -17.73 -14.84 -13.95
N PHE A 562 -17.84 -13.54 -13.70
CA PHE A 562 -16.68 -12.66 -13.52
C PHE A 562 -15.87 -13.06 -12.28
N LEU A 563 -16.53 -13.23 -11.13
CA LEU A 563 -15.88 -13.62 -9.87
C LEU A 563 -15.17 -14.97 -9.95
N ARG A 564 -15.72 -15.93 -10.74
CA ARG A 564 -15.05 -17.22 -11.02
C ARG A 564 -13.77 -17.08 -11.84
N GLN A 565 -13.61 -16.00 -12.61
CA GLN A 565 -12.56 -15.88 -13.62
C GLN A 565 -11.58 -14.73 -13.36
N VAL A 566 -11.90 -13.80 -12.46
CA VAL A 566 -11.05 -12.63 -12.21
C VAL A 566 -9.67 -13.08 -11.75
N PRO A 567 -8.59 -12.61 -12.43
CA PRO A 567 -7.22 -12.91 -12.01
C PRO A 567 -6.86 -12.20 -10.71
N THR A 568 -5.91 -12.77 -9.99
CA THR A 568 -5.31 -12.17 -8.78
C THR A 568 -3.82 -11.83 -8.97
N THR A 569 -3.25 -12.21 -10.13
CA THR A 569 -1.84 -11.93 -10.47
C THR A 569 -1.76 -11.25 -11.84
N TRP A 570 -0.79 -10.35 -11.98
CA TRP A 570 -0.72 -9.42 -13.08
C TRP A 570 0.70 -9.34 -13.67
N ASP A 571 0.78 -9.33 -15.00
CA ASP A 571 2.03 -9.14 -15.72
C ASP A 571 2.39 -7.66 -15.87
N GLU A 572 1.36 -6.79 -15.93
CA GLU A 572 1.55 -5.37 -16.18
C GLU A 572 0.42 -4.56 -15.54
N THR A 573 0.74 -3.39 -15.01
CA THR A 573 -0.22 -2.40 -14.49
C THR A 573 -0.01 -1.08 -15.19
N ARG A 574 -1.13 -0.42 -15.58
CA ARG A 574 -1.13 0.91 -16.19
C ARG A 574 -2.15 1.82 -15.51
N TYR A 575 -1.72 3.00 -15.15
CA TYR A 575 -2.63 4.08 -14.81
C TYR A 575 -3.35 4.58 -16.07
N ILE A 576 -4.66 4.71 -16.02
CA ILE A 576 -5.46 5.22 -17.13
C ILE A 576 -5.97 6.62 -16.83
N ASP A 577 -6.61 6.82 -15.68
CA ASP A 577 -7.14 8.11 -15.23
C ASP A 577 -7.43 8.06 -13.73
N GLY A 578 -7.52 9.19 -13.04
CA GLY A 578 -7.88 9.21 -11.64
C GLY A 578 -7.50 10.49 -10.90
N TYR A 579 -8.13 10.65 -9.75
CA TYR A 579 -7.77 11.64 -8.73
C TYR A 579 -8.02 11.04 -7.35
N PRO A 580 -7.04 11.09 -6.44
CA PRO A 580 -7.14 10.48 -5.11
C PRO A 580 -8.45 10.85 -4.41
N THR A 581 -9.10 9.87 -3.79
CA THR A 581 -10.39 9.95 -3.11
C THR A 581 -11.63 10.19 -3.99
N ARG A 582 -11.44 10.53 -5.26
CA ARG A 582 -12.58 10.83 -6.15
C ARG A 582 -12.88 9.70 -7.12
N TYR A 583 -11.89 9.23 -7.85
CA TYR A 583 -12.04 8.12 -8.79
C TYR A 583 -10.69 7.53 -9.16
N ALA A 584 -10.70 6.29 -9.60
CA ALA A 584 -9.52 5.62 -10.13
C ALA A 584 -9.90 4.74 -11.33
N VAL A 585 -9.10 4.76 -12.39
CA VAL A 585 -9.21 3.85 -13.53
C VAL A 585 -7.83 3.25 -13.77
N ILE A 586 -7.72 1.94 -13.57
CA ILE A 586 -6.48 1.17 -13.67
C ILE A 586 -6.67 0.06 -14.68
N ALA A 587 -5.68 -0.17 -15.53
CA ALA A 587 -5.63 -1.32 -16.42
C ALA A 587 -4.55 -2.30 -15.95
N ARG A 588 -4.87 -3.60 -15.99
CA ARG A 588 -3.93 -4.67 -15.65
C ARG A 588 -3.95 -5.76 -16.71
N LYS A 589 -2.77 -6.23 -17.08
CA LYS A 589 -2.61 -7.38 -17.96
C LYS A 589 -2.44 -8.64 -17.13
N ALA A 590 -3.32 -9.59 -17.31
CA ALA A 590 -3.23 -10.86 -16.62
C ALA A 590 -2.20 -11.79 -17.27
N THR A 591 -1.80 -12.84 -16.56
CA THR A 591 -0.84 -13.86 -17.04
C THR A 591 -1.31 -14.64 -18.26
N ASN A 592 -2.63 -14.64 -18.54
CA ASN A 592 -3.21 -15.19 -19.77
C ASN A 592 -3.13 -14.24 -20.98
N GLY A 593 -2.48 -13.08 -20.83
CA GLY A 593 -2.29 -12.06 -21.85
C GLY A 593 -3.45 -11.08 -22.02
N LYS A 594 -4.60 -11.28 -21.39
CA LYS A 594 -5.77 -10.41 -21.49
C LYS A 594 -5.64 -9.17 -20.62
N TRP A 595 -6.17 -8.06 -21.11
CA TRP A 595 -6.30 -6.82 -20.37
C TRP A 595 -7.63 -6.73 -19.63
N TYR A 596 -7.54 -6.25 -18.40
CA TYR A 596 -8.66 -5.90 -17.53
C TYR A 596 -8.53 -4.44 -17.15
N VAL A 597 -9.61 -3.66 -17.30
CA VAL A 597 -9.66 -2.25 -16.86
C VAL A 597 -10.74 -2.15 -15.79
N GLY A 598 -10.35 -1.75 -14.59
CA GLY A 598 -11.25 -1.43 -13.49
C GLY A 598 -11.37 0.08 -13.32
N GLY A 599 -12.59 0.57 -13.16
CA GLY A 599 -12.83 1.98 -12.86
C GLY A 599 -13.86 2.13 -11.75
N ILE A 600 -13.57 2.97 -10.76
CA ILE A 600 -14.44 3.26 -9.62
C ILE A 600 -14.65 4.76 -9.46
N ASN A 601 -15.86 5.16 -9.07
CA ASN A 601 -16.23 6.54 -8.74
C ASN A 601 -16.61 6.64 -7.26
N GLY A 602 -15.75 7.23 -6.45
CA GLY A 602 -15.97 7.45 -5.01
C GLY A 602 -16.76 8.71 -4.68
N THR A 603 -17.40 9.34 -5.68
CA THR A 603 -18.19 10.58 -5.48
C THR A 603 -19.70 10.33 -5.58
N ASP A 604 -20.48 11.29 -5.11
CA ASP A 604 -21.95 11.31 -5.20
C ASP A 604 -22.48 11.88 -6.53
N GLN A 605 -21.59 12.16 -7.50
CA GLN A 605 -21.94 12.71 -8.82
C GLN A 605 -21.55 11.76 -9.95
N PRO A 606 -22.37 11.66 -11.01
CA PRO A 606 -21.99 10.87 -12.19
C PRO A 606 -20.82 11.55 -12.91
N MET A 607 -19.93 10.74 -13.46
CA MET A 607 -18.72 11.19 -14.13
C MET A 607 -18.62 10.58 -15.53
N THR A 608 -18.45 11.42 -16.55
CA THR A 608 -18.21 10.94 -17.93
C THR A 608 -16.76 11.17 -18.29
N LEU A 609 -16.07 10.08 -18.67
CA LEU A 609 -14.66 10.05 -19.01
C LEU A 609 -14.45 9.62 -20.47
N THR A 610 -13.37 10.10 -21.07
CA THR A 610 -12.83 9.58 -22.34
C THR A 610 -11.53 8.86 -22.03
N LEU A 611 -11.60 7.55 -21.86
CA LEU A 611 -10.46 6.72 -21.51
C LEU A 611 -9.50 6.57 -22.70
N SER A 612 -8.20 6.52 -22.41
CA SER A 612 -7.15 6.19 -23.37
C SER A 612 -6.71 4.74 -23.13
N LEU A 613 -7.11 3.83 -23.99
CA LEU A 613 -6.90 2.39 -23.89
C LEU A 613 -6.17 1.86 -25.14
N PRO A 614 -4.90 2.27 -25.38
CA PRO A 614 -4.17 1.89 -26.59
C PRO A 614 -4.02 0.37 -26.75
N MET A 615 -3.99 -0.38 -25.64
CA MET A 615 -3.94 -1.84 -25.63
C MET A 615 -5.21 -2.52 -26.19
N LEU A 616 -6.32 -1.79 -26.26
CA LEU A 616 -7.61 -2.24 -26.80
C LEU A 616 -7.99 -1.54 -28.09
N ALA A 617 -7.09 -0.79 -28.75
CA ALA A 617 -7.38 -0.01 -29.94
C ALA A 617 -8.02 -0.87 -31.06
N GLY A 618 -9.16 -0.44 -31.59
CA GLY A 618 -9.93 -1.12 -32.61
C GLY A 618 -10.68 -2.37 -32.18
N LYS A 619 -10.61 -2.74 -30.88
CA LYS A 619 -11.27 -3.95 -30.34
C LYS A 619 -12.66 -3.65 -29.80
N THR A 620 -13.47 -4.69 -29.72
CA THR A 620 -14.71 -4.73 -28.96
C THR A 620 -14.48 -5.60 -27.74
N ALA A 621 -14.69 -5.02 -26.53
CA ALA A 621 -14.44 -5.66 -25.26
C ALA A 621 -15.75 -5.94 -24.51
N THR A 622 -15.72 -6.90 -23.58
CA THR A 622 -16.80 -7.09 -22.62
C THR A 622 -16.80 -5.93 -21.63
N TYR A 623 -17.97 -5.37 -21.37
CA TYR A 623 -18.13 -4.17 -20.54
C TYR A 623 -19.18 -4.42 -19.46
N TYR A 624 -18.76 -4.38 -18.22
CA TYR A 624 -19.62 -4.40 -17.04
C TYR A 624 -19.71 -2.98 -16.51
N VAL A 625 -20.89 -2.51 -16.14
CA VAL A 625 -21.05 -1.13 -15.64
C VAL A 625 -22.30 -1.02 -14.77
N ASP A 626 -22.21 -0.20 -13.74
CA ASP A 626 -23.36 0.24 -12.98
C ASP A 626 -24.11 1.32 -13.75
N GLU A 627 -25.36 1.07 -14.13
CA GLU A 627 -26.22 2.03 -14.85
C GLU A 627 -27.22 2.73 -13.95
N ALA A 628 -27.55 3.97 -14.30
CA ALA A 628 -28.54 4.74 -13.59
C ALA A 628 -29.95 4.13 -13.70
N ASP A 629 -30.56 3.72 -12.62
CA ASP A 629 -32.01 3.66 -12.52
C ASP A 629 -32.58 5.08 -12.41
N LYS A 630 -33.03 5.64 -13.53
CA LYS A 630 -33.54 7.03 -13.61
C LYS A 630 -34.72 7.27 -12.68
N LYS A 631 -35.54 6.26 -12.39
CA LYS A 631 -36.70 6.37 -11.49
C LYS A 631 -36.26 6.39 -10.04
N ALA A 632 -35.36 5.50 -9.65
CA ALA A 632 -34.79 5.46 -8.31
C ALA A 632 -33.96 6.72 -8.02
N LEU A 633 -33.16 7.21 -8.98
CA LEU A 633 -32.38 8.43 -8.85
C LEU A 633 -33.25 9.67 -8.60
N LYS A 634 -34.37 9.83 -9.37
CA LYS A 634 -35.33 10.90 -9.16
C LYS A 634 -36.01 10.82 -7.79
N ALA A 635 -36.35 9.61 -7.34
CA ALA A 635 -36.95 9.38 -6.03
C ALA A 635 -35.98 9.75 -4.89
N GLN A 636 -34.71 9.35 -5.00
CA GLN A 636 -33.68 9.72 -4.05
C GLN A 636 -33.44 11.24 -4.00
N GLN A 637 -33.28 11.88 -5.16
CA GLN A 637 -33.09 13.34 -5.23
C GLN A 637 -34.25 14.10 -4.60
N LYS A 638 -35.47 13.59 -4.79
CA LYS A 638 -36.67 14.17 -4.15
C LYS A 638 -36.67 13.99 -2.64
N ALA A 639 -36.23 12.83 -2.15
CA ALA A 639 -36.13 12.54 -0.73
C ALA A 639 -35.05 13.39 -0.05
N LEU A 640 -33.85 13.49 -0.65
CA LEU A 640 -32.73 14.30 -0.14
C LEU A 640 -33.02 15.80 -0.13
N LYS A 641 -33.86 16.31 -1.07
CA LYS A 641 -34.35 17.70 -1.05
C LYS A 641 -35.28 17.98 0.12
N LYS A 642 -36.03 16.99 0.60
CA LYS A 642 -36.92 17.13 1.76
C LYS A 642 -36.19 16.96 3.07
N ASP A 643 -35.26 16.04 3.13
CA ASP A 643 -34.43 15.72 4.28
C ASP A 643 -33.03 15.34 3.81
N PRO A 644 -32.02 16.20 4.04
CA PRO A 644 -30.63 15.89 3.67
C PRO A 644 -30.06 14.63 4.33
N LYS A 645 -30.70 14.13 5.40
CA LYS A 645 -30.36 12.89 6.09
C LYS A 645 -31.24 11.70 5.67
N ALA A 646 -32.14 11.89 4.68
CA ALA A 646 -33.04 10.83 4.25
C ALA A 646 -32.27 9.61 3.78
N LYS A 647 -32.57 8.45 4.37
CA LYS A 647 -32.12 7.15 3.89
C LYS A 647 -32.96 6.76 2.68
N ALA A 648 -32.65 7.30 1.52
CA ALA A 648 -33.28 6.88 0.27
C ALA A 648 -32.23 6.14 -0.54
N PRO A 649 -32.25 4.81 -0.57
CA PRO A 649 -31.25 4.03 -1.26
C PRO A 649 -31.40 4.23 -2.77
N TYR A 650 -30.43 4.89 -3.40
CA TYR A 650 -30.18 4.76 -4.82
C TYR A 650 -29.28 3.55 -5.00
N TRP A 651 -29.68 2.65 -5.86
CA TRP A 651 -28.88 1.53 -6.23
C TRP A 651 -28.77 1.50 -7.75
N PRO A 652 -27.57 1.63 -8.31
CA PRO A 652 -27.40 1.47 -9.75
C PRO A 652 -27.68 0.03 -10.15
N THR A 653 -28.10 -0.17 -11.38
CA THR A 653 -28.37 -1.50 -11.93
C THR A 653 -27.08 -2.01 -12.59
N PRO A 654 -26.52 -3.15 -12.16
CA PRO A 654 -25.36 -3.74 -12.83
C PRO A 654 -25.79 -4.33 -14.17
N VAL A 655 -25.04 -4.04 -15.22
CA VAL A 655 -25.31 -4.54 -16.58
C VAL A 655 -24.03 -5.01 -17.27
N LYS A 656 -24.18 -6.04 -18.11
CA LYS A 656 -23.14 -6.53 -19.01
C LYS A 656 -23.45 -6.12 -20.44
N LYS A 657 -22.50 -5.47 -21.11
CA LYS A 657 -22.58 -4.96 -22.48
C LYS A 657 -21.32 -5.25 -23.27
N THR A 658 -21.26 -4.72 -24.49
CA THR A 658 -20.02 -4.58 -25.25
C THR A 658 -19.62 -3.12 -25.32
N LEU A 659 -18.31 -2.85 -25.30
CA LEU A 659 -17.72 -1.53 -25.49
C LEU A 659 -16.80 -1.58 -26.71
N LYS A 660 -17.03 -0.68 -27.67
CA LYS A 660 -16.15 -0.52 -28.81
C LYS A 660 -15.10 0.54 -28.48
N VAL A 661 -13.84 0.18 -28.54
CA VAL A 661 -12.70 1.09 -28.46
C VAL A 661 -12.33 1.51 -29.87
N ASP A 662 -12.19 2.81 -30.14
CA ASP A 662 -11.87 3.29 -31.49
C ASP A 662 -10.43 2.94 -31.92
N GLN A 663 -10.08 3.24 -33.18
CA GLN A 663 -8.74 2.95 -33.72
C GLN A 663 -7.61 3.72 -33.04
N ASN A 664 -7.94 4.82 -32.35
CA ASN A 664 -6.99 5.62 -31.57
C ASN A 664 -6.93 5.17 -30.09
N GLY A 665 -7.60 4.07 -29.76
CA GLY A 665 -7.66 3.57 -28.38
C GLY A 665 -8.56 4.39 -27.45
N LYS A 666 -9.53 5.16 -27.98
CA LYS A 666 -10.41 5.97 -27.15
C LYS A 666 -11.76 5.28 -26.93
N ALA A 667 -12.26 5.38 -25.71
CA ALA A 667 -13.59 4.92 -25.32
C ALA A 667 -14.25 5.93 -24.38
N ARG A 668 -15.51 6.29 -24.66
CA ARG A 668 -16.30 7.14 -23.76
C ARG A 668 -17.14 6.29 -22.84
N VAL A 669 -17.01 6.53 -21.55
CA VAL A 669 -17.71 5.78 -20.49
C VAL A 669 -18.35 6.74 -19.48
N THR A 670 -19.34 6.26 -18.74
CA THR A 670 -19.93 7.01 -17.62
C THR A 670 -19.94 6.14 -16.37
N LEU A 671 -19.31 6.64 -15.33
CA LEU A 671 -19.36 6.08 -13.97
C LEU A 671 -20.51 6.74 -13.21
N GLN A 672 -21.43 5.95 -12.65
CA GLN A 672 -22.48 6.43 -11.78
C GLN A 672 -21.92 6.87 -10.42
N PRO A 673 -22.67 7.65 -9.61
CA PRO A 673 -22.31 7.92 -8.22
C PRO A 673 -22.07 6.62 -7.47
N MET A 674 -20.93 6.50 -6.78
CA MET A 674 -20.51 5.27 -6.07
C MET A 674 -20.58 4.00 -6.95
N GLY A 675 -20.48 4.16 -8.28
CA GLY A 675 -20.57 3.09 -9.26
C GLY A 675 -19.21 2.74 -9.88
N GLY A 676 -19.18 1.61 -10.55
CA GLY A 676 -17.97 1.09 -11.18
C GLY A 676 -18.13 0.73 -12.66
N LEU A 677 -17.02 0.41 -13.27
CA LEU A 677 -16.91 -0.25 -14.56
C LEU A 677 -15.82 -1.31 -14.56
N VAL A 678 -16.03 -2.36 -15.33
CA VAL A 678 -14.99 -3.33 -15.67
C VAL A 678 -15.03 -3.56 -17.19
N ILE A 679 -13.85 -3.48 -17.83
CA ILE A 679 -13.67 -3.80 -19.24
C ILE A 679 -12.74 -5.01 -19.33
N VAL A 680 -13.14 -6.05 -20.06
CA VAL A 680 -12.35 -7.27 -20.25
C VAL A 680 -12.16 -7.48 -21.75
N GLU A 681 -10.90 -7.67 -22.16
CA GLU A 681 -10.50 -7.98 -23.54
C GLU A 681 -11.12 -9.28 -24.06
#